data_6beb7d2d8a049fe0b1a9993468272be5
#
_entry.id   6beb7d2d8a049fe0b1a9993468272be5
#
_cell.length_a   1.000
_cell.length_b   1.000
_cell.length_c   1.000
_cell.angle_alpha   90.00
_cell.angle_beta   90.00
_cell.angle_gamma   90.00
#
_symmetry.space_group_name_H-M   'P 1'
#
loop_
_entity.id
_entity.type
_entity.pdbx_description
1 polymer ?
#
loop_
_entity_poly.entity_id
_entity_poly.type
_entity_poly.pdbx_seq_one_letter_code
_entity_poly.pdbx_strand_id
1 'polypeptide(L)'
;MVKAIRVAVTGFGGLNNPEPGTPVARSLRQGWPGKLHIHAMGYDTWMTGGWMPGVVDELHLLCPLAEGDEAVLQRLMGIHKKSRFDVLIPCLDLEVPVFARLSGRLAKAGIKTLLPEQEAIAKVNKAALSIFCSRNDIPSPKTIYVPEVANVPFYADQLGYPLMVKGSVAGATKVARRDEAHDAAIKFNAKWGGGVILQEALEGEEYVVAMVARRDGSCLGSTPVRKIGINEHGKAVVGAVVDDPTLDRESQRILSQLGWRGPLELEFLRPNNSIRFNLIEINCRFPSWILLSHFAQSNLPVAYLREIISPGKRRPPKPRCGTVFVRDVQDNTVRVDEFERLNRFLSMPVNGNFDGNGSLKPSETKKYNGGQDKLCVAVTGPSAFEVVLPGLGVAKSLLSVPEVSEIVALGRDPYDTGMYRRELFDRAERLPQWDNSDELLDWFKNLQRRNPIDVVIPCIDFEVMGCVEIASELAEIGIKTLLPSASAMKKRSKEKLPETVRKLNLADLEVPKSQVLRTEIAVKRATKTLGLPFALKCEIAATEIIYSEDQAVQVWRKWRDRGEDIPIAQQFIAGDEFAATGVCSRHHHFNCTVSIKKLKRCDRGNTWGATTADLSDLMVDLGRLLKEIKWVGPFEVEYIRDITREKFYLLEINPRFPAWINFAAEMGTNLPRDVIRLMCNETAQEKTLESDLIFTRSCEEISVTTLSLANFATKGYIEHV
;
A
#
# COMPACT_ATOMS: atom_id res chain seq x y z
N MET A 1 19.79 19.80 -31.45
CA MET A 1 19.33 19.15 -30.19
C MET A 1 17.91 18.64 -30.41
N VAL A 2 17.65 17.35 -30.16
CA VAL A 2 16.29 16.78 -30.25
C VAL A 2 15.44 17.44 -29.15
N LYS A 3 14.32 18.06 -29.56
CA LYS A 3 13.39 18.73 -28.63
C LYS A 3 12.81 17.69 -27.67
N ALA A 4 12.85 17.96 -26.36
CA ALA A 4 12.22 17.09 -25.36
C ALA A 4 10.70 17.06 -25.58
N ILE A 5 10.11 15.86 -25.49
CA ILE A 5 8.65 15.69 -25.50
C ILE A 5 8.14 15.94 -24.10
N ARG A 6 7.12 16.77 -23.96
CA ARG A 6 6.51 17.14 -22.69
C ARG A 6 5.17 16.46 -22.54
N VAL A 7 5.06 15.63 -21.50
CA VAL A 7 3.89 14.77 -21.27
C VAL A 7 3.27 15.08 -19.92
N ALA A 8 2.00 15.46 -19.92
CA ALA A 8 1.21 15.58 -18.72
C ALA A 8 0.51 14.25 -18.43
N VAL A 9 0.63 13.74 -17.23
CA VAL A 9 0.04 12.50 -16.76
C VAL A 9 -0.74 12.79 -15.49
N THR A 10 -1.94 12.23 -15.35
CA THR A 10 -2.75 12.35 -14.14
C THR A 10 -2.68 11.07 -13.28
N GLY A 11 -3.23 11.11 -12.04
CA GLY A 11 -3.37 9.91 -11.22
C GLY A 11 -2.08 9.45 -10.55
N PHE A 12 -1.55 10.26 -9.63
CA PHE A 12 -0.33 9.97 -8.85
C PHE A 12 -0.60 9.67 -7.37
N GLY A 13 -1.85 9.48 -6.96
CA GLY A 13 -2.20 9.02 -5.64
C GLY A 13 -1.73 7.57 -5.40
N GLY A 14 -1.64 7.19 -4.14
CA GLY A 14 -1.09 5.87 -3.79
C GLY A 14 -1.61 5.28 -2.48
N LEU A 15 -2.60 5.91 -1.86
CA LEU A 15 -3.18 5.39 -0.62
C LEU A 15 -3.89 4.05 -0.88
N ASN A 16 -3.45 2.99 -0.24
CA ASN A 16 -3.95 1.60 -0.35
C ASN A 16 -3.76 0.93 -1.74
N ASN A 17 -3.66 1.68 -2.81
CA ASN A 17 -3.43 1.15 -4.16
C ASN A 17 -2.86 2.26 -5.05
N PRO A 18 -1.83 1.99 -5.86
CA PRO A 18 -1.30 3.03 -6.74
C PRO A 18 -2.33 3.43 -7.79
N GLU A 19 -2.46 4.73 -8.01
CA GLU A 19 -3.13 5.23 -9.19
C GLU A 19 -2.24 4.98 -10.42
N PRO A 20 -2.82 4.79 -11.61
CA PRO A 20 -2.06 4.38 -12.80
C PRO A 20 -1.03 5.38 -13.31
N GLY A 21 -1.12 6.66 -12.95
CA GLY A 21 -0.20 7.70 -13.42
C GLY A 21 1.25 7.44 -13.04
N THR A 22 1.50 6.96 -11.83
CA THR A 22 2.85 6.61 -11.36
C THR A 22 3.49 5.52 -12.23
N PRO A 23 2.89 4.33 -12.41
CA PRO A 23 3.48 3.29 -13.28
C PRO A 23 3.50 3.68 -14.76
N VAL A 24 2.58 4.53 -15.25
CA VAL A 24 2.65 5.10 -16.60
C VAL A 24 3.89 5.99 -16.74
N ALA A 25 4.11 6.94 -15.81
CA ALA A 25 5.28 7.81 -15.83
C ALA A 25 6.60 7.02 -15.75
N ARG A 26 6.66 6.02 -14.85
CA ARG A 26 7.82 5.11 -14.75
C ARG A 26 8.07 4.34 -16.04
N SER A 27 7.02 3.80 -16.68
CA SER A 27 7.11 3.10 -17.96
C SER A 27 7.63 4.00 -19.09
N LEU A 28 7.18 5.26 -19.11
CA LEU A 28 7.66 6.26 -20.06
C LEU A 28 9.12 6.61 -19.80
N ARG A 29 9.47 6.88 -18.54
CA ARG A 29 10.83 7.26 -18.14
C ARG A 29 11.85 6.17 -18.46
N GLN A 30 11.54 4.92 -18.20
CA GLN A 30 12.42 3.77 -18.41
C GLN A 30 12.47 3.30 -19.87
N GLY A 31 11.40 3.49 -20.64
CA GLY A 31 11.30 2.92 -21.98
C GLY A 31 11.39 3.89 -23.15
N TRP A 32 11.37 5.21 -22.91
CA TRP A 32 11.45 6.19 -23.98
C TRP A 32 12.91 6.48 -24.36
N PRO A 33 13.28 6.35 -25.64
CA PRO A 33 14.68 6.49 -26.06
C PRO A 33 15.20 7.93 -26.16
N GLY A 34 14.34 8.92 -25.94
CA GLY A 34 14.68 10.34 -26.07
C GLY A 34 14.47 11.10 -24.76
N LYS A 35 14.65 12.44 -24.83
CA LYS A 35 14.37 13.30 -23.66
C LYS A 35 12.87 13.44 -23.45
N LEU A 36 12.42 13.16 -22.23
CA LEU A 36 11.06 13.41 -21.75
C LEU A 36 11.09 14.45 -20.64
N HIS A 37 10.02 15.25 -20.61
CA HIS A 37 9.69 16.10 -19.47
C HIS A 37 8.27 15.72 -19.03
N ILE A 38 8.13 15.18 -17.81
CA ILE A 38 6.88 14.62 -17.30
C ILE A 38 6.29 15.54 -16.25
N HIS A 39 5.07 16.02 -16.51
CA HIS A 39 4.26 16.79 -15.59
C HIS A 39 3.29 15.85 -14.87
N ALA A 40 3.42 15.69 -13.56
CA ALA A 40 2.43 15.02 -12.75
C ALA A 40 1.27 15.97 -12.42
N MET A 41 0.05 15.51 -12.64
CA MET A 41 -1.16 16.26 -12.32
C MET A 41 -2.01 15.48 -11.31
N GLY A 42 -2.37 16.13 -10.20
CA GLY A 42 -3.18 15.54 -9.13
C GLY A 42 -4.19 16.53 -8.59
N TYR A 43 -4.96 16.11 -7.60
CA TYR A 43 -6.03 16.92 -7.00
C TYR A 43 -5.69 17.43 -5.60
N ASP A 44 -4.66 16.87 -4.99
CA ASP A 44 -4.09 17.32 -3.71
C ASP A 44 -2.59 17.05 -3.65
N THR A 45 -1.93 17.54 -2.61
CA THR A 45 -0.48 17.36 -2.41
C THR A 45 -0.11 15.91 -2.03
N TRP A 46 -1.08 15.07 -1.70
CA TRP A 46 -0.88 13.65 -1.40
C TRP A 46 -0.83 12.78 -2.66
N MET A 47 -0.51 13.35 -3.79
CA MET A 47 -0.12 12.61 -4.98
C MET A 47 1.28 11.98 -4.78
N THR A 48 1.33 10.95 -3.91
CA THR A 48 2.56 10.39 -3.36
C THR A 48 3.52 9.86 -4.42
N GLY A 49 3.02 9.33 -5.53
CA GLY A 49 3.83 8.91 -6.67
C GLY A 49 4.55 10.05 -7.40
N GLY A 50 4.03 11.28 -7.30
CA GLY A 50 4.67 12.47 -7.84
C GLY A 50 5.91 12.91 -7.04
N TRP A 51 5.99 12.54 -5.78
CA TRP A 51 7.14 12.80 -4.91
C TRP A 51 8.25 11.75 -5.04
N MET A 52 8.02 10.67 -5.80
CA MET A 52 9.05 9.65 -6.04
C MET A 52 10.21 10.25 -6.83
N PRO A 53 11.46 10.15 -6.35
CA PRO A 53 12.62 10.68 -7.05
C PRO A 53 12.73 10.12 -8.48
N GLY A 54 12.99 10.98 -9.45
CA GLY A 54 13.25 10.57 -10.82
C GLY A 54 12.04 10.18 -11.67
N VAL A 55 10.85 10.20 -11.12
CA VAL A 55 9.63 9.83 -11.86
C VAL A 55 9.10 10.99 -12.69
N VAL A 56 9.01 12.19 -12.11
CA VAL A 56 8.44 13.37 -12.76
C VAL A 56 9.33 14.60 -12.63
N ASP A 57 9.11 15.61 -13.46
CA ASP A 57 9.91 16.84 -13.47
C ASP A 57 9.16 18.03 -12.84
N GLU A 58 7.82 18.04 -12.93
CA GLU A 58 6.97 19.09 -12.36
C GLU A 58 5.70 18.49 -11.75
N LEU A 59 5.23 19.12 -10.66
CA LEU A 59 3.97 18.80 -9.99
C LEU A 59 2.95 19.93 -10.20
N HIS A 60 1.69 19.56 -10.49
CA HIS A 60 0.59 20.50 -10.67
C HIS A 60 -0.67 19.98 -9.99
N LEU A 61 -1.40 20.88 -9.31
CA LEU A 61 -2.72 20.58 -8.79
C LEU A 61 -3.79 21.03 -9.79
N LEU A 62 -4.69 20.12 -10.11
CA LEU A 62 -5.92 20.39 -10.87
C LEU A 62 -7.02 20.87 -9.90
N CYS A 63 -8.12 21.41 -10.46
CA CYS A 63 -9.35 21.60 -9.70
C CYS A 63 -10.18 20.30 -9.67
N PRO A 64 -11.04 20.09 -8.66
CA PRO A 64 -11.95 18.96 -8.62
C PRO A 64 -12.81 18.86 -9.89
N LEU A 65 -13.02 17.64 -10.40
CA LEU A 65 -13.86 17.43 -11.60
C LEU A 65 -15.30 17.88 -11.39
N ALA A 66 -15.78 17.91 -10.15
CA ALA A 66 -17.13 18.37 -9.79
C ALA A 66 -17.36 19.87 -10.09
N GLU A 67 -16.30 20.66 -10.28
CA GLU A 67 -16.40 22.07 -10.68
C GLU A 67 -16.82 22.23 -12.15
N GLY A 68 -16.85 21.13 -12.91
CA GLY A 68 -17.33 21.09 -14.30
C GLY A 68 -16.23 21.27 -15.34
N ASP A 69 -16.56 20.90 -16.57
CA ASP A 69 -15.64 20.84 -17.72
C ASP A 69 -14.93 22.16 -17.98
N GLU A 70 -15.62 23.30 -17.81
CA GLU A 70 -15.06 24.63 -18.08
C GLU A 70 -13.97 25.00 -17.07
N ALA A 71 -14.21 24.77 -15.77
CA ALA A 71 -13.24 25.04 -14.71
C ALA A 71 -11.99 24.15 -14.90
N VAL A 72 -12.19 22.87 -15.19
CA VAL A 72 -11.10 21.93 -15.47
C VAL A 72 -10.26 22.39 -16.65
N LEU A 73 -10.90 22.82 -17.75
CA LEU A 73 -10.18 23.32 -18.92
C LEU A 73 -9.42 24.61 -18.64
N GLN A 74 -10.05 25.58 -17.97
CA GLN A 74 -9.40 26.85 -17.61
C GLN A 74 -8.15 26.60 -16.74
N ARG A 75 -8.27 25.71 -15.74
CA ARG A 75 -7.13 25.33 -14.88
C ARG A 75 -6.02 24.68 -15.71
N LEU A 76 -6.36 23.71 -16.56
CA LEU A 76 -5.41 23.02 -17.42
C LEU A 76 -4.70 23.99 -18.40
N MET A 77 -5.43 24.93 -19.00
CA MET A 77 -4.88 25.95 -19.87
C MET A 77 -3.97 26.92 -19.09
N GLY A 78 -4.31 27.25 -17.85
CA GLY A 78 -3.46 28.05 -16.96
C GLY A 78 -2.11 27.35 -16.69
N ILE A 79 -2.12 26.04 -16.45
CA ILE A 79 -0.90 25.24 -16.33
C ILE A 79 -0.13 25.24 -17.67
N HIS A 80 -0.80 24.90 -18.78
CA HIS A 80 -0.18 24.83 -20.11
C HIS A 80 0.45 26.14 -20.56
N LYS A 81 -0.10 27.29 -20.17
CA LYS A 81 0.48 28.62 -20.47
C LYS A 81 1.81 28.83 -19.76
N LYS A 82 1.96 28.33 -18.52
CA LYS A 82 3.17 28.47 -17.70
C LYS A 82 4.21 27.38 -18.00
N SER A 83 3.74 26.13 -18.05
CA SER A 83 4.56 24.94 -18.21
C SER A 83 3.98 24.11 -19.36
N ARG A 84 4.44 24.40 -20.59
CA ARG A 84 3.91 23.77 -21.81
C ARG A 84 4.08 22.26 -21.77
N PHE A 85 3.05 21.54 -22.22
CA PHE A 85 3.11 20.09 -22.48
C PHE A 85 2.45 19.78 -23.83
N ASP A 86 2.98 18.75 -24.53
CA ASP A 86 2.58 18.39 -25.90
C ASP A 86 1.47 17.33 -25.90
N VAL A 87 1.41 16.50 -24.84
CA VAL A 87 0.50 15.35 -24.71
C VAL A 87 -0.12 15.33 -23.31
N LEU A 88 -1.41 14.97 -23.21
CA LEU A 88 -2.10 14.68 -21.95
C LEU A 88 -2.53 13.20 -21.93
N ILE A 89 -2.21 12.50 -20.85
CA ILE A 89 -2.57 11.11 -20.57
C ILE A 89 -3.38 11.06 -19.27
N PRO A 90 -4.71 11.03 -19.33
CA PRO A 90 -5.54 10.83 -18.15
C PRO A 90 -5.48 9.37 -17.71
N CYS A 91 -5.36 9.15 -16.39
CA CYS A 91 -5.17 7.83 -15.79
C CYS A 91 -6.24 7.44 -14.76
N LEU A 92 -7.28 8.23 -14.56
CA LEU A 92 -8.39 7.90 -13.67
C LEU A 92 -9.69 7.71 -14.44
N ASP A 93 -10.51 6.73 -14.02
CA ASP A 93 -11.76 6.41 -14.70
C ASP A 93 -12.73 7.59 -14.78
N LEU A 94 -12.76 8.46 -13.74
CA LEU A 94 -13.60 9.66 -13.72
C LEU A 94 -13.09 10.79 -14.63
N GLU A 95 -11.80 10.81 -14.97
CA GLU A 95 -11.18 11.84 -15.80
C GLU A 95 -11.40 11.60 -17.30
N VAL A 96 -11.35 10.32 -17.71
CA VAL A 96 -11.41 9.97 -19.14
C VAL A 96 -12.66 10.53 -19.82
N PRO A 97 -13.88 10.43 -19.26
CA PRO A 97 -15.06 11.04 -19.86
C PRO A 97 -14.96 12.56 -20.01
N VAL A 98 -14.39 13.25 -19.02
CA VAL A 98 -14.23 14.72 -19.01
C VAL A 98 -13.24 15.13 -20.10
N PHE A 99 -12.04 14.56 -20.12
CA PHE A 99 -11.03 14.90 -21.11
C PHE A 99 -11.38 14.45 -22.53
N ALA A 100 -12.20 13.39 -22.69
CA ALA A 100 -12.76 13.00 -23.97
C ALA A 100 -13.70 14.08 -24.53
N ARG A 101 -14.60 14.67 -23.71
CA ARG A 101 -15.44 15.81 -24.11
C ARG A 101 -14.61 17.05 -24.47
N LEU A 102 -13.52 17.26 -23.74
CA LEU A 102 -12.63 18.40 -23.93
C LEU A 102 -11.60 18.22 -25.07
N SER A 103 -11.48 17.01 -25.65
CA SER A 103 -10.40 16.63 -26.59
C SER A 103 -10.24 17.59 -27.79
N GLY A 104 -11.35 18.05 -28.36
CA GLY A 104 -11.35 19.00 -29.46
C GLY A 104 -10.81 20.39 -29.07
N ARG A 105 -11.08 20.84 -27.83
CA ARG A 105 -10.55 22.11 -27.30
C ARG A 105 -9.08 22.00 -26.94
N LEU A 106 -8.66 20.86 -26.40
CA LEU A 106 -7.25 20.56 -26.13
C LEU A 106 -6.41 20.53 -27.41
N ALA A 107 -6.94 19.88 -28.49
CA ALA A 107 -6.27 19.84 -29.79
C ALA A 107 -6.07 21.24 -30.38
N LYS A 108 -7.07 22.14 -30.25
CA LYS A 108 -6.94 23.57 -30.68
C LYS A 108 -5.84 24.32 -29.91
N ALA A 109 -5.58 23.92 -28.67
CA ALA A 109 -4.50 24.47 -27.85
C ALA A 109 -3.13 23.80 -28.14
N GLY A 110 -3.06 22.82 -29.02
CA GLY A 110 -1.83 22.08 -29.36
C GLY A 110 -1.55 20.90 -28.45
N ILE A 111 -2.48 20.55 -27.57
CA ILE A 111 -2.35 19.39 -26.65
C ILE A 111 -2.96 18.16 -27.30
N LYS A 112 -2.13 17.15 -27.57
CA LYS A 112 -2.55 15.91 -28.20
C LYS A 112 -3.08 14.92 -27.17
N THR A 113 -4.16 14.21 -27.55
CA THR A 113 -4.74 13.09 -26.79
C THR A 113 -5.12 11.96 -27.73
N LEU A 114 -5.30 10.76 -27.18
CA LEU A 114 -5.91 9.63 -27.89
C LEU A 114 -6.88 8.95 -26.90
N LEU A 115 -8.14 9.38 -26.95
CA LEU A 115 -9.18 9.01 -25.98
C LEU A 115 -10.37 8.38 -26.71
N PRO A 116 -11.17 7.55 -26.02
CA PRO A 116 -12.38 6.95 -26.57
C PRO A 116 -13.46 8.00 -26.83
N GLU A 117 -14.36 7.71 -27.74
CA GLU A 117 -15.57 8.52 -27.96
C GLU A 117 -16.60 8.30 -26.82
N GLN A 118 -17.45 9.28 -26.58
CA GLN A 118 -18.46 9.22 -25.50
C GLN A 118 -19.37 8.00 -25.59
N GLU A 119 -19.74 7.59 -26.82
CA GLU A 119 -20.57 6.39 -27.06
C GLU A 119 -19.86 5.10 -26.60
N ALA A 120 -18.54 4.99 -26.82
CA ALA A 120 -17.78 3.83 -26.37
C ALA A 120 -17.67 3.82 -24.83
N ILE A 121 -17.46 4.99 -24.21
CA ILE A 121 -17.44 5.14 -22.74
C ILE A 121 -18.78 4.72 -22.15
N ALA A 122 -19.89 5.12 -22.75
CA ALA A 122 -21.22 4.77 -22.26
C ALA A 122 -21.47 3.25 -22.22
N LYS A 123 -20.87 2.46 -23.16
CA LYS A 123 -21.00 0.99 -23.19
C LYS A 123 -20.29 0.30 -22.02
N VAL A 124 -19.24 0.89 -21.50
CA VAL A 124 -18.39 0.27 -20.45
C VAL A 124 -18.75 0.72 -19.04
N ASN A 125 -19.69 1.63 -18.90
CA ASN A 125 -20.24 1.98 -17.59
C ASN A 125 -20.76 0.72 -16.88
N LYS A 126 -20.49 0.60 -15.59
CA LYS A 126 -20.83 -0.59 -14.78
C LYS A 126 -22.30 -1.00 -14.89
N ALA A 127 -23.21 -0.03 -14.99
CA ALA A 127 -24.64 -0.30 -15.17
C ALA A 127 -25.01 -0.76 -16.60
N ALA A 128 -24.25 -0.36 -17.62
CA ALA A 128 -24.52 -0.67 -19.02
C ALA A 128 -23.76 -1.90 -19.54
N LEU A 129 -22.69 -2.30 -18.85
CA LEU A 129 -21.79 -3.37 -19.31
C LEU A 129 -22.52 -4.70 -19.55
N SER A 130 -23.44 -5.09 -18.67
CA SER A 130 -24.22 -6.34 -18.82
C SER A 130 -25.07 -6.34 -20.09
N ILE A 131 -25.65 -5.18 -20.44
CA ILE A 131 -26.44 -5.00 -21.67
C ILE A 131 -25.53 -5.11 -22.91
N PHE A 132 -24.35 -4.47 -22.84
CA PHE A 132 -23.35 -4.58 -23.91
C PHE A 132 -22.90 -6.05 -24.11
N CYS A 133 -22.60 -6.76 -23.02
CA CYS A 133 -22.22 -8.16 -23.07
C CYS A 133 -23.32 -9.04 -23.70
N SER A 134 -24.56 -8.89 -23.25
CA SER A 134 -25.70 -9.65 -23.77
C SER A 134 -25.93 -9.41 -25.28
N ARG A 135 -25.83 -8.15 -25.74
CA ARG A 135 -26.03 -7.78 -27.15
C ARG A 135 -24.93 -8.29 -28.09
N ASN A 136 -23.78 -8.61 -27.54
CA ASN A 136 -22.59 -9.00 -28.31
C ASN A 136 -22.13 -10.45 -28.02
N ASP A 137 -22.96 -11.27 -27.38
CA ASP A 137 -22.66 -12.65 -27.01
C ASP A 137 -21.34 -12.80 -26.22
N ILE A 138 -21.05 -11.81 -25.34
CA ILE A 138 -19.87 -11.83 -24.47
C ILE A 138 -20.26 -12.50 -23.16
N PRO A 139 -19.59 -13.62 -22.77
CA PRO A 139 -19.82 -14.24 -21.47
C PRO A 139 -19.56 -13.26 -20.33
N SER A 140 -20.51 -13.12 -19.42
CA SER A 140 -20.42 -12.25 -18.24
C SER A 140 -21.27 -12.81 -17.10
N PRO A 141 -20.97 -12.53 -15.83
CA PRO A 141 -21.83 -12.90 -14.70
C PRO A 141 -23.20 -12.23 -14.83
N LYS A 142 -24.25 -12.89 -14.35
CA LYS A 142 -25.58 -12.25 -14.23
C LYS A 142 -25.45 -10.99 -13.36
N THR A 143 -25.95 -9.87 -13.88
CA THR A 143 -25.76 -8.56 -13.25
C THR A 143 -27.04 -7.76 -13.29
N ILE A 144 -27.41 -7.13 -12.17
CA ILE A 144 -28.59 -6.29 -12.02
C ILE A 144 -28.14 -4.95 -11.46
N TYR A 145 -28.47 -3.85 -12.15
CA TYR A 145 -28.32 -2.50 -11.59
C TYR A 145 -29.55 -2.15 -10.77
N VAL A 146 -29.36 -1.73 -9.52
CA VAL A 146 -30.43 -1.36 -8.58
C VAL A 146 -30.25 0.11 -8.19
N PRO A 147 -31.05 1.03 -8.77
CA PRO A 147 -30.93 2.46 -8.50
C PRO A 147 -31.32 2.84 -7.06
N GLU A 148 -32.30 2.13 -6.49
CA GLU A 148 -32.84 2.39 -5.16
C GLU A 148 -32.45 1.26 -4.18
N VAL A 149 -31.70 1.60 -3.13
CA VAL A 149 -31.16 0.64 -2.15
C VAL A 149 -32.29 -0.18 -1.47
N ALA A 150 -33.45 0.41 -1.27
CA ALA A 150 -34.60 -0.27 -0.68
C ALA A 150 -35.01 -1.53 -1.48
N ASN A 151 -34.75 -1.58 -2.77
CA ASN A 151 -35.09 -2.69 -3.65
C ASN A 151 -34.02 -3.78 -3.71
N VAL A 152 -32.86 -3.57 -3.09
CA VAL A 152 -31.73 -4.54 -3.08
C VAL A 152 -32.13 -5.91 -2.55
N PRO A 153 -32.86 -6.04 -1.43
CA PRO A 153 -33.26 -7.35 -0.93
C PRO A 153 -34.08 -8.17 -1.94
N PHE A 154 -34.96 -7.54 -2.69
CA PHE A 154 -35.80 -8.18 -3.71
C PHE A 154 -34.94 -8.72 -4.88
N TYR A 155 -34.09 -7.88 -5.45
CA TYR A 155 -33.25 -8.28 -6.58
C TYR A 155 -32.12 -9.25 -6.18
N ALA A 156 -31.61 -9.14 -4.94
CA ALA A 156 -30.64 -10.07 -4.41
C ALA A 156 -31.23 -11.50 -4.29
N ASP A 157 -32.47 -11.61 -3.80
CA ASP A 157 -33.17 -12.90 -3.71
C ASP A 157 -33.42 -13.52 -5.10
N GLN A 158 -33.70 -12.69 -6.11
CA GLN A 158 -33.85 -13.15 -7.51
C GLN A 158 -32.54 -13.65 -8.12
N LEU A 159 -31.42 -12.96 -7.80
CA LEU A 159 -30.09 -13.33 -8.34
C LEU A 159 -29.55 -14.58 -7.65
N GLY A 160 -29.86 -14.76 -6.36
CA GLY A 160 -29.39 -15.84 -5.51
C GLY A 160 -28.06 -15.49 -4.80
N TYR A 161 -27.69 -16.31 -3.82
CA TYR A 161 -26.49 -16.14 -3.00
C TYR A 161 -25.53 -17.30 -3.20
N PRO A 162 -24.20 -17.07 -3.07
CA PRO A 162 -23.55 -15.80 -2.78
C PRO A 162 -23.56 -14.86 -3.98
N LEU A 163 -23.56 -13.53 -3.71
CA LEU A 163 -23.46 -12.51 -4.75
C LEU A 163 -22.46 -11.41 -4.38
N MET A 164 -22.07 -10.61 -5.38
CA MET A 164 -21.25 -9.42 -5.21
C MET A 164 -22.13 -8.19 -5.19
N VAL A 165 -22.02 -7.35 -4.15
CA VAL A 165 -22.57 -5.99 -4.13
C VAL A 165 -21.46 -5.03 -4.50
N LYS A 166 -21.66 -4.23 -5.57
CA LYS A 166 -20.65 -3.28 -6.07
C LYS A 166 -21.20 -1.85 -6.02
N GLY A 167 -20.35 -0.90 -5.62
CA GLY A 167 -20.67 0.52 -5.73
C GLY A 167 -20.68 1.00 -7.19
N SER A 168 -21.43 2.07 -7.46
CA SER A 168 -21.54 2.68 -8.80
C SER A 168 -20.19 3.11 -9.38
N VAL A 169 -19.28 3.58 -8.53
CA VAL A 169 -17.91 4.03 -8.92
C VAL A 169 -16.87 2.99 -8.56
N ALA A 170 -16.77 2.62 -7.29
CA ALA A 170 -15.72 1.71 -6.78
C ALA A 170 -16.21 0.90 -5.59
N GLY A 171 -15.46 -0.19 -5.29
CA GLY A 171 -15.71 -1.10 -4.19
C GLY A 171 -16.65 -2.25 -4.57
N ALA A 172 -16.37 -3.41 -3.99
CA ALA A 172 -17.17 -4.63 -4.12
C ALA A 172 -17.08 -5.44 -2.82
N THR A 173 -18.16 -6.11 -2.45
CA THR A 173 -18.20 -7.00 -1.29
C THR A 173 -18.98 -8.25 -1.65
N LYS A 174 -18.41 -9.44 -1.38
CA LYS A 174 -19.11 -10.73 -1.49
C LYS A 174 -20.01 -10.88 -0.26
N VAL A 175 -21.27 -11.23 -0.49
CA VAL A 175 -22.28 -11.41 0.56
C VAL A 175 -22.97 -12.74 0.37
N ALA A 176 -23.33 -13.38 1.49
CA ALA A 176 -23.94 -14.71 1.51
C ALA A 176 -25.44 -14.65 1.91
N ARG A 177 -25.93 -13.50 2.35
CA ARG A 177 -27.30 -13.36 2.89
C ARG A 177 -27.92 -12.02 2.52
N ARG A 178 -29.23 -11.97 2.64
CA ARG A 178 -30.08 -10.83 2.31
C ARG A 178 -29.75 -9.57 3.12
N ASP A 179 -29.56 -9.72 4.43
CA ASP A 179 -29.20 -8.64 5.34
C ASP A 179 -27.83 -8.05 4.99
N GLU A 180 -26.84 -8.89 4.74
CA GLU A 180 -25.52 -8.45 4.31
C GLU A 180 -25.54 -7.68 2.98
N ALA A 181 -26.39 -8.11 2.04
CA ALA A 181 -26.53 -7.42 0.75
C ALA A 181 -27.12 -6.01 0.92
N HIS A 182 -28.11 -5.86 1.79
CA HIS A 182 -28.73 -4.57 2.09
C HIS A 182 -27.76 -3.62 2.79
N ASP A 183 -27.04 -4.11 3.81
CA ASP A 183 -26.04 -3.32 4.57
C ASP A 183 -24.88 -2.85 3.67
N ALA A 184 -24.38 -3.74 2.81
CA ALA A 184 -23.33 -3.39 1.85
C ALA A 184 -23.85 -2.32 0.86
N ALA A 185 -25.08 -2.44 0.39
CA ALA A 185 -25.69 -1.48 -0.52
C ALA A 185 -25.87 -0.10 0.12
N ILE A 186 -26.29 -0.04 1.38
CA ILE A 186 -26.39 1.23 2.13
C ILE A 186 -25.01 1.90 2.20
N LYS A 187 -23.96 1.15 2.57
CA LYS A 187 -22.59 1.67 2.67
C LYS A 187 -22.08 2.21 1.33
N PHE A 188 -22.24 1.46 0.24
CA PHE A 188 -21.77 1.90 -1.07
C PHE A 188 -22.58 3.09 -1.61
N ASN A 189 -23.90 3.11 -1.44
CA ASN A 189 -24.73 4.21 -1.88
C ASN A 189 -24.45 5.49 -1.07
N ALA A 190 -24.20 5.38 0.23
CA ALA A 190 -23.81 6.52 1.07
C ALA A 190 -22.46 7.14 0.63
N LYS A 191 -21.52 6.28 0.18
CA LYS A 191 -20.18 6.72 -0.24
C LYS A 191 -20.16 7.32 -1.65
N TRP A 192 -20.90 6.74 -2.59
CA TRP A 192 -20.78 7.05 -4.02
C TRP A 192 -22.04 7.61 -4.66
N GLY A 193 -23.21 7.40 -4.06
CA GLY A 193 -24.51 7.67 -4.67
C GLY A 193 -24.79 6.76 -5.87
N GLY A 194 -25.87 7.04 -6.60
CA GLY A 194 -26.19 6.41 -7.90
C GLY A 194 -26.58 4.93 -7.84
N GLY A 195 -27.05 4.43 -6.70
CA GLY A 195 -27.44 3.03 -6.54
C GLY A 195 -26.27 2.06 -6.45
N VAL A 196 -26.57 0.76 -6.64
CA VAL A 196 -25.58 -0.33 -6.55
C VAL A 196 -25.76 -1.35 -7.68
N ILE A 197 -24.76 -2.18 -7.90
CA ILE A 197 -24.78 -3.30 -8.83
C ILE A 197 -24.72 -4.60 -8.04
N LEU A 198 -25.70 -5.48 -8.27
CA LEU A 198 -25.71 -6.85 -7.80
C LEU A 198 -25.17 -7.75 -8.91
N GLN A 199 -24.21 -8.60 -8.61
CA GLN A 199 -23.60 -9.48 -9.60
C GLN A 199 -23.42 -10.87 -9.02
N GLU A 200 -23.68 -11.91 -9.81
CA GLU A 200 -23.41 -13.29 -9.48
C GLU A 200 -21.94 -13.47 -9.04
N ALA A 201 -21.72 -14.10 -7.89
CA ALA A 201 -20.38 -14.36 -7.39
C ALA A 201 -19.84 -15.66 -8.02
N LEU A 202 -19.07 -15.53 -9.08
CA LEU A 202 -18.35 -16.64 -9.69
C LEU A 202 -17.08 -16.94 -8.90
N GLU A 203 -16.71 -18.23 -8.84
CA GLU A 203 -15.43 -18.69 -8.29
C GLU A 203 -14.53 -19.20 -9.40
N GLY A 204 -13.27 -18.76 -9.38
CA GLY A 204 -12.31 -19.10 -10.42
C GLY A 204 -11.06 -18.27 -10.39
N GLU A 205 -10.28 -18.36 -11.46
CA GLU A 205 -9.05 -17.61 -11.64
C GLU A 205 -9.35 -16.24 -12.27
N GLU A 206 -8.71 -15.20 -11.76
CA GLU A 206 -8.85 -13.85 -12.30
C GLU A 206 -7.74 -13.50 -13.29
N TYR A 207 -8.15 -12.93 -14.41
CA TYR A 207 -7.27 -12.45 -15.47
C TYR A 207 -7.58 -11.00 -15.80
N VAL A 208 -6.56 -10.26 -16.17
CA VAL A 208 -6.67 -8.87 -16.63
C VAL A 208 -5.86 -8.67 -17.91
N VAL A 209 -6.37 -7.88 -18.83
CA VAL A 209 -5.68 -7.59 -20.08
C VAL A 209 -5.60 -6.08 -20.27
N ALA A 210 -4.39 -5.52 -20.14
CA ALA A 210 -4.14 -4.14 -20.55
C ALA A 210 -4.02 -4.08 -22.08
N MET A 211 -4.73 -3.16 -22.72
CA MET A 211 -4.72 -2.97 -24.15
C MET A 211 -4.56 -1.50 -24.52
N VAL A 212 -4.04 -1.25 -25.71
CA VAL A 212 -4.06 0.07 -26.35
C VAL A 212 -4.68 -0.09 -27.73
N ALA A 213 -5.72 0.71 -28.01
CA ALA A 213 -6.32 0.80 -29.32
C ALA A 213 -5.83 2.03 -30.08
N ARG A 214 -5.65 1.89 -31.39
CA ARG A 214 -5.30 2.96 -32.31
C ARG A 214 -6.48 3.89 -32.59
N ARG A 215 -6.25 4.94 -33.37
CA ARG A 215 -7.32 5.85 -33.82
C ARG A 215 -8.41 5.18 -34.65
N ASP A 216 -8.05 4.14 -35.40
CA ASP A 216 -8.98 3.33 -36.21
C ASP A 216 -9.67 2.21 -35.43
N GLY A 217 -9.44 2.11 -34.12
CA GLY A 217 -9.99 1.07 -33.25
C GLY A 217 -9.21 -0.26 -33.28
N SER A 218 -8.22 -0.40 -34.13
CA SER A 218 -7.40 -1.63 -34.17
C SER A 218 -6.49 -1.74 -32.95
N CYS A 219 -6.21 -2.95 -32.49
CA CYS A 219 -5.30 -3.21 -31.37
C CYS A 219 -3.86 -2.81 -31.73
N LEU A 220 -3.28 -1.89 -30.97
CA LEU A 220 -1.87 -1.54 -31.06
C LEU A 220 -1.00 -2.57 -30.32
N GLY A 221 -1.42 -3.01 -29.15
CA GLY A 221 -0.75 -3.99 -28.31
C GLY A 221 -1.58 -4.37 -27.09
N SER A 222 -1.26 -5.53 -26.49
CA SER A 222 -1.91 -6.06 -25.30
C SER A 222 -0.90 -6.72 -24.37
N THR A 223 -1.24 -6.78 -23.08
CA THR A 223 -0.50 -7.50 -22.04
C THR A 223 -1.49 -8.28 -21.18
N PRO A 224 -1.71 -9.58 -21.47
CA PRO A 224 -2.57 -10.44 -20.66
C PRO A 224 -1.84 -10.90 -19.40
N VAL A 225 -2.51 -10.83 -18.27
CA VAL A 225 -1.98 -11.13 -16.94
C VAL A 225 -2.95 -12.01 -16.16
N ARG A 226 -2.44 -13.05 -15.50
CA ARG A 226 -3.15 -13.77 -14.46
C ARG A 226 -2.86 -13.13 -13.13
N LYS A 227 -3.89 -12.78 -12.35
CA LYS A 227 -3.74 -12.34 -10.96
C LYS A 227 -3.37 -13.55 -10.11
N ILE A 228 -2.21 -13.51 -9.44
CA ILE A 228 -1.69 -14.60 -8.60
C ILE A 228 -1.97 -14.28 -7.14
N GLY A 229 -1.64 -13.06 -6.69
CA GLY A 229 -1.91 -12.54 -5.37
C GLY A 229 -2.89 -11.38 -5.44
N ILE A 230 -3.97 -11.45 -4.68
CA ILE A 230 -5.05 -10.45 -4.66
C ILE A 230 -5.24 -10.00 -3.22
N ASN A 231 -5.28 -8.69 -2.98
CA ASN A 231 -5.57 -8.15 -1.65
C ASN A 231 -7.08 -8.17 -1.34
N GLU A 232 -7.45 -7.84 -0.12
CA GLU A 232 -8.84 -7.80 0.35
C GLU A 232 -9.76 -6.86 -0.45
N HIS A 233 -9.21 -5.91 -1.22
CA HIS A 233 -9.95 -5.01 -2.10
C HIS A 233 -10.08 -5.54 -3.53
N GLY A 234 -9.68 -6.78 -3.81
CA GLY A 234 -9.73 -7.40 -5.14
C GLY A 234 -8.67 -6.90 -6.11
N LYS A 235 -7.64 -6.20 -5.62
CA LYS A 235 -6.56 -5.65 -6.45
C LYS A 235 -5.40 -6.62 -6.56
N ALA A 236 -4.84 -6.76 -7.77
CA ALA A 236 -3.67 -7.57 -7.99
C ALA A 236 -2.45 -6.94 -7.28
N VAL A 237 -1.84 -7.71 -6.39
CA VAL A 237 -0.55 -7.40 -5.74
C VAL A 237 0.56 -8.20 -6.38
N VAL A 238 0.26 -9.40 -6.86
CA VAL A 238 1.15 -10.24 -7.65
C VAL A 238 0.43 -10.66 -8.93
N GLY A 239 1.05 -10.49 -10.07
CA GLY A 239 0.50 -10.94 -11.36
C GLY A 239 1.57 -11.35 -12.33
N ALA A 240 1.27 -12.35 -13.16
CA ALA A 240 2.16 -12.89 -14.17
C ALA A 240 1.60 -12.73 -15.57
N VAL A 241 2.46 -12.34 -16.51
CA VAL A 241 2.13 -12.35 -17.94
C VAL A 241 1.90 -13.78 -18.41
N VAL A 242 0.76 -14.00 -19.05
CA VAL A 242 0.37 -15.30 -19.61
C VAL A 242 0.31 -15.25 -21.14
N ASP A 243 0.44 -16.40 -21.77
CA ASP A 243 0.23 -16.61 -23.20
C ASP A 243 -0.99 -17.51 -23.38
N ASP A 244 -2.18 -16.92 -23.47
CA ASP A 244 -3.46 -17.63 -23.65
C ASP A 244 -4.13 -17.14 -24.95
N PRO A 245 -4.12 -17.93 -26.04
CA PRO A 245 -4.71 -17.54 -27.32
C PRO A 245 -6.23 -17.32 -27.26
N THR A 246 -6.94 -17.95 -26.31
CA THR A 246 -8.37 -17.75 -26.13
C THR A 246 -8.65 -16.41 -25.50
N LEU A 247 -7.91 -16.06 -24.43
CA LEU A 247 -7.99 -14.75 -23.78
C LEU A 247 -7.65 -13.61 -24.76
N ASP A 248 -6.59 -13.78 -25.56
CA ASP A 248 -6.20 -12.79 -26.57
C ASP A 248 -7.28 -12.59 -27.64
N ARG A 249 -7.85 -13.69 -28.18
CA ARG A 249 -8.93 -13.63 -29.18
C ARG A 249 -10.17 -12.94 -28.63
N GLU A 250 -10.64 -13.30 -27.44
CA GLU A 250 -11.81 -12.69 -26.82
C GLU A 250 -11.57 -11.21 -26.54
N SER A 251 -10.39 -10.84 -26.04
CA SER A 251 -10.02 -9.44 -25.77
C SER A 251 -10.04 -8.60 -27.05
N GLN A 252 -9.50 -9.10 -28.15
CA GLN A 252 -9.53 -8.41 -29.44
C GLN A 252 -10.95 -8.32 -30.02
N ARG A 253 -11.78 -9.35 -29.85
CA ARG A 253 -13.20 -9.33 -30.23
C ARG A 253 -13.97 -8.24 -29.48
N ILE A 254 -13.81 -8.18 -28.17
CA ILE A 254 -14.44 -7.15 -27.33
C ILE A 254 -13.97 -5.76 -27.75
N LEU A 255 -12.67 -5.56 -27.94
CA LEU A 255 -12.13 -4.28 -28.39
C LEU A 255 -12.77 -3.79 -29.69
N SER A 256 -12.91 -4.68 -30.68
CA SER A 256 -13.51 -4.35 -31.99
C SER A 256 -14.98 -3.94 -31.87
N GLN A 257 -15.76 -4.60 -31.01
CA GLN A 257 -17.17 -4.31 -30.77
C GLN A 257 -17.40 -3.00 -29.99
N LEU A 258 -16.43 -2.62 -29.13
CA LEU A 258 -16.48 -1.36 -28.42
C LEU A 258 -16.29 -0.14 -29.33
N GLY A 259 -15.49 -0.26 -30.39
CA GLY A 259 -15.00 0.88 -31.18
C GLY A 259 -14.10 1.79 -30.36
N TRP A 260 -13.26 1.20 -29.53
CA TRP A 260 -12.41 1.90 -28.54
C TRP A 260 -11.21 2.58 -29.16
N ARG A 261 -10.73 3.65 -28.50
CA ARG A 261 -9.47 4.35 -28.80
C ARG A 261 -8.72 4.60 -27.52
N GLY A 262 -7.39 4.47 -27.53
CA GLY A 262 -6.53 4.68 -26.36
C GLY A 262 -6.44 3.46 -25.45
N PRO A 263 -6.00 3.65 -24.19
CA PRO A 263 -5.81 2.58 -23.24
C PRO A 263 -7.13 2.06 -22.67
N LEU A 264 -7.16 0.79 -22.34
CA LEU A 264 -8.22 0.16 -21.57
C LEU A 264 -7.68 -1.07 -20.82
N GLU A 265 -8.40 -1.50 -19.81
CA GLU A 265 -8.18 -2.75 -19.09
C GLU A 265 -9.46 -3.58 -19.13
N LEU A 266 -9.35 -4.84 -19.55
CA LEU A 266 -10.43 -5.82 -19.49
C LEU A 266 -10.16 -6.74 -18.29
N GLU A 267 -11.16 -6.92 -17.41
CA GLU A 267 -11.07 -7.85 -16.28
C GLU A 267 -11.95 -9.07 -16.54
N PHE A 268 -11.35 -10.26 -16.41
CA PHE A 268 -12.02 -11.54 -16.64
C PHE A 268 -11.92 -12.45 -15.42
N LEU A 269 -12.93 -13.31 -15.29
CA LEU A 269 -12.90 -14.46 -14.42
C LEU A 269 -13.11 -15.74 -15.24
N ARG A 270 -12.23 -16.71 -15.05
CA ARG A 270 -12.36 -18.05 -15.62
C ARG A 270 -12.82 -18.99 -14.50
N PRO A 271 -14.08 -19.48 -14.52
CA PRO A 271 -14.57 -20.42 -13.51
C PRO A 271 -13.72 -21.70 -13.48
N ASN A 272 -13.56 -22.30 -12.29
CA ASN A 272 -12.68 -23.45 -12.06
C ASN A 272 -12.94 -24.64 -12.99
N ASN A 273 -14.17 -24.84 -13.43
CA ASN A 273 -14.56 -25.94 -14.33
C ASN A 273 -14.87 -25.49 -15.77
N SER A 274 -14.31 -24.37 -16.21
CA SER A 274 -14.59 -23.77 -17.50
C SER A 274 -13.30 -23.33 -18.21
N ILE A 275 -13.31 -23.42 -19.53
CA ILE A 275 -12.29 -22.79 -20.39
C ILE A 275 -12.72 -21.39 -20.86
N ARG A 276 -13.96 -20.97 -20.53
CA ARG A 276 -14.50 -19.68 -20.98
C ARG A 276 -14.16 -18.58 -19.98
N PHE A 277 -13.81 -17.43 -20.50
CA PHE A 277 -13.57 -16.21 -19.74
C PHE A 277 -14.88 -15.39 -19.65
N ASN A 278 -15.29 -15.04 -18.43
CA ASN A 278 -16.40 -14.13 -18.20
C ASN A 278 -15.86 -12.73 -17.98
N LEU A 279 -16.32 -11.76 -18.78
CA LEU A 279 -15.95 -10.36 -18.61
C LEU A 279 -16.68 -9.78 -17.40
N ILE A 280 -15.94 -9.27 -16.43
CA ILE A 280 -16.50 -8.74 -15.17
C ILE A 280 -16.45 -7.22 -15.07
N GLU A 281 -15.46 -6.58 -15.73
CA GLU A 281 -15.28 -5.12 -15.69
C GLU A 281 -14.43 -4.64 -16.87
N ILE A 282 -14.67 -3.40 -17.32
CA ILE A 282 -13.80 -2.67 -18.25
C ILE A 282 -13.43 -1.33 -17.65
N ASN A 283 -12.14 -1.07 -17.52
CA ASN A 283 -11.61 0.19 -17.03
C ASN A 283 -11.11 1.04 -18.21
N CYS A 284 -11.50 2.31 -18.25
CA CYS A 284 -11.26 3.24 -19.39
C CYS A 284 -9.84 3.78 -19.47
N ARG A 285 -8.88 3.21 -18.79
CA ARG A 285 -7.54 3.75 -18.56
C ARG A 285 -6.49 2.64 -18.50
N PHE A 286 -5.22 3.01 -18.39
CA PHE A 286 -4.18 2.06 -18.02
C PHE A 286 -4.44 1.47 -16.62
N PRO A 287 -4.12 0.19 -16.38
CA PRO A 287 -4.15 -0.38 -15.04
C PRO A 287 -3.00 0.12 -14.16
N SER A 288 -3.19 0.01 -12.84
CA SER A 288 -2.15 0.37 -11.86
C SER A 288 -0.91 -0.53 -11.89
N TRP A 289 -0.96 -1.66 -12.57
CA TRP A 289 0.14 -2.60 -12.78
C TRP A 289 0.80 -2.47 -14.17
N ILE A 290 0.54 -1.39 -14.93
CA ILE A 290 0.96 -1.27 -16.33
C ILE A 290 2.49 -1.27 -16.54
N LEU A 291 3.28 -0.97 -15.50
CA LEU A 291 4.73 -1.05 -15.56
C LEU A 291 5.21 -2.48 -15.90
N LEU A 292 4.43 -3.52 -15.57
CA LEU A 292 4.69 -4.89 -15.99
C LEU A 292 4.86 -5.02 -17.50
N SER A 293 4.12 -4.24 -18.30
CA SER A 293 4.27 -4.25 -19.77
C SER A 293 5.68 -3.83 -20.21
N HIS A 294 6.33 -2.92 -19.47
CA HIS A 294 7.73 -2.56 -19.70
C HIS A 294 8.67 -3.72 -19.32
N PHE A 295 8.49 -4.32 -18.15
CA PHE A 295 9.28 -5.47 -17.70
C PHE A 295 9.15 -6.67 -18.66
N ALA A 296 7.96 -6.88 -19.23
CA ALA A 296 7.69 -7.88 -20.24
C ALA A 296 8.13 -7.48 -21.65
N GLN A 297 8.91 -6.41 -21.82
CA GLN A 297 9.45 -5.92 -23.10
C GLN A 297 8.37 -5.48 -24.12
N SER A 298 7.14 -5.25 -23.68
CA SER A 298 5.99 -4.81 -24.48
C SER A 298 5.43 -3.47 -23.98
N ASN A 299 6.27 -2.47 -23.74
CA ASN A 299 5.93 -1.22 -23.08
C ASN A 299 4.74 -0.48 -23.71
N LEU A 300 3.53 -0.71 -23.23
CA LEU A 300 2.30 -0.14 -23.76
C LEU A 300 2.21 1.38 -23.59
N PRO A 301 2.60 2.01 -22.45
CA PRO A 301 2.65 3.46 -22.34
C PRO A 301 3.56 4.14 -23.37
N VAL A 302 4.72 3.55 -23.68
CA VAL A 302 5.61 4.06 -24.74
C VAL A 302 4.99 3.88 -26.12
N ALA A 303 4.35 2.74 -26.40
CA ALA A 303 3.65 2.51 -27.65
C ALA A 303 2.50 3.49 -27.85
N TYR A 304 1.72 3.77 -26.77
CA TYR A 304 0.64 4.75 -26.76
C TYR A 304 1.16 6.18 -27.03
N LEU A 305 2.21 6.62 -26.35
CA LEU A 305 2.80 7.93 -26.57
C LEU A 305 3.30 8.08 -28.02
N ARG A 306 3.92 7.04 -28.59
CA ARG A 306 4.33 7.03 -30.00
C ARG A 306 3.15 7.18 -30.96
N GLU A 307 2.06 6.46 -30.72
CA GLU A 307 0.84 6.53 -31.53
C GLU A 307 0.21 7.92 -31.50
N ILE A 308 0.26 8.62 -30.36
CA ILE A 308 -0.22 10.01 -30.24
C ILE A 308 0.65 10.99 -31.07
N ILE A 309 1.97 10.85 -30.98
CA ILE A 309 2.91 11.82 -31.55
C ILE A 309 3.10 11.60 -33.03
N SER A 310 3.28 10.35 -33.43
CA SER A 310 3.60 9.91 -34.78
C SER A 310 2.91 8.59 -35.09
N PRO A 311 1.60 8.63 -35.43
CA PRO A 311 0.84 7.43 -35.76
C PRO A 311 1.52 6.62 -36.87
N GLY A 312 1.55 5.29 -36.74
CA GLY A 312 2.20 4.45 -37.73
C GLY A 312 1.95 2.96 -37.52
N LYS A 313 2.52 2.12 -38.39
CA LYS A 313 2.33 0.66 -38.37
C LYS A 313 3.13 -0.08 -37.29
N ARG A 314 4.02 0.62 -36.54
CA ARG A 314 4.90 0.00 -35.55
C ARG A 314 4.10 -0.50 -34.34
N ARG A 315 4.28 -1.76 -33.98
CA ARG A 315 3.67 -2.38 -32.79
C ARG A 315 4.75 -2.67 -31.76
N PRO A 316 4.42 -2.68 -30.46
CA PRO A 316 5.32 -3.23 -29.45
C PRO A 316 5.52 -4.74 -29.70
N PRO A 317 6.61 -5.33 -29.23
CA PRO A 317 6.79 -6.78 -29.23
C PRO A 317 5.67 -7.50 -28.47
N LYS A 318 5.48 -8.80 -28.72
CA LYS A 318 4.63 -9.64 -27.85
C LYS A 318 5.22 -9.65 -26.43
N PRO A 319 4.41 -9.51 -25.38
CA PRO A 319 4.92 -9.50 -24.02
C PRO A 319 5.56 -10.84 -23.64
N ARG A 320 6.68 -10.78 -22.94
CA ARG A 320 7.39 -11.98 -22.48
C ARG A 320 6.57 -12.70 -21.41
N CYS A 321 6.06 -13.88 -21.74
CA CYS A 321 5.33 -14.76 -20.83
C CYS A 321 6.20 -15.14 -19.62
N GLY A 322 5.60 -15.29 -18.44
CA GLY A 322 6.30 -15.62 -17.20
C GLY A 322 7.01 -14.44 -16.53
N THR A 323 6.91 -13.23 -17.09
CA THR A 323 7.29 -12.01 -16.36
C THR A 323 6.26 -11.73 -15.28
N VAL A 324 6.73 -11.52 -14.04
CA VAL A 324 5.87 -11.30 -12.88
C VAL A 324 6.13 -9.89 -12.32
N PHE A 325 5.09 -9.22 -11.88
CA PHE A 325 5.24 -8.10 -10.95
C PHE A 325 4.85 -8.51 -9.54
N VAL A 326 5.54 -7.94 -8.59
CA VAL A 326 5.16 -7.94 -7.18
C VAL A 326 5.03 -6.49 -6.75
N ARG A 327 3.93 -6.14 -6.09
CA ARG A 327 3.70 -4.77 -5.60
C ARG A 327 4.37 -4.58 -4.26
N ASP A 328 5.12 -3.52 -4.15
CA ASP A 328 5.83 -3.12 -2.95
C ASP A 328 5.61 -1.62 -2.68
N VAL A 329 6.33 -1.06 -1.74
CA VAL A 329 6.23 0.36 -1.38
C VAL A 329 7.59 1.02 -1.33
N GLN A 330 7.59 2.32 -1.61
CA GLN A 330 8.73 3.21 -1.41
C GLN A 330 8.31 4.38 -0.52
N ASP A 331 9.11 4.62 0.51
CA ASP A 331 8.98 5.79 1.37
C ASP A 331 9.81 6.93 0.77
N ASN A 332 9.22 8.13 0.72
CA ASN A 332 9.84 9.33 0.21
C ASN A 332 9.78 10.41 1.27
N THR A 333 10.90 11.08 1.50
CA THR A 333 10.99 12.21 2.40
C THR A 333 10.96 13.50 1.60
N VAL A 334 10.09 14.41 2.02
CA VAL A 334 9.86 15.71 1.39
C VAL A 334 9.97 16.78 2.47
N ARG A 335 10.48 17.95 2.14
CA ARG A 335 10.49 19.07 3.08
C ARG A 335 9.09 19.68 3.22
N VAL A 336 8.73 20.10 4.41
CA VAL A 336 7.43 20.75 4.68
C VAL A 336 7.21 21.95 3.77
N ASP A 337 8.26 22.78 3.57
CA ASP A 337 8.17 23.95 2.70
C ASP A 337 7.92 23.63 1.21
N GLU A 338 8.41 22.49 0.70
CA GLU A 338 8.10 22.03 -0.66
C GLU A 338 6.63 21.59 -0.76
N PHE A 339 6.15 20.88 0.23
CA PHE A 339 4.75 20.43 0.29
C PHE A 339 3.79 21.61 0.39
N GLU A 340 4.11 22.62 1.21
CA GLU A 340 3.36 23.86 1.32
C GLU A 340 3.43 24.72 0.05
N ARG A 341 4.59 24.76 -0.62
CA ARG A 341 4.74 25.45 -1.91
C ARG A 341 3.79 24.89 -2.97
N LEU A 342 3.66 23.58 -3.06
CA LEU A 342 2.71 22.96 -3.99
C LEU A 342 1.28 23.36 -3.66
N ASN A 343 0.89 23.39 -2.39
CA ASN A 343 -0.43 23.85 -1.95
C ASN A 343 -0.67 25.32 -2.30
N ARG A 344 0.31 26.17 -2.03
CA ARG A 344 0.18 27.63 -2.21
C ARG A 344 0.19 28.06 -3.66
N PHE A 345 1.08 27.50 -4.48
CA PHE A 345 1.28 27.93 -5.87
C PHE A 345 0.64 27.00 -6.88
N LEU A 346 0.11 25.86 -6.44
CA LEU A 346 -0.56 24.81 -7.23
C LEU A 346 0.29 24.24 -8.37
N SER A 347 1.59 24.56 -8.40
CA SER A 347 2.56 24.07 -9.39
C SER A 347 3.98 24.30 -8.90
N MET A 348 4.86 23.31 -9.06
CA MET A 348 6.28 23.45 -8.73
C MET A 348 7.15 22.47 -9.54
N PRO A 349 8.42 22.81 -9.85
CA PRO A 349 9.40 21.84 -10.31
C PRO A 349 9.77 20.88 -9.17
N VAL A 350 10.10 19.63 -9.51
CA VAL A 350 10.68 18.66 -8.59
C VAL A 350 12.18 18.73 -8.72
N ASN A 351 12.86 19.09 -7.63
CA ASN A 351 14.32 19.10 -7.59
C ASN A 351 14.81 17.63 -7.47
N GLY A 352 15.05 16.98 -8.60
CA GLY A 352 15.62 15.65 -8.62
C GLY A 352 17.14 15.67 -8.74
N ASN A 353 17.85 14.94 -7.92
CA ASN A 353 19.26 14.59 -8.15
C ASN A 353 19.33 13.60 -9.33
N PHE A 354 19.22 14.11 -10.55
CA PHE A 354 19.44 13.29 -11.75
C PHE A 354 20.91 13.32 -12.13
N ASP A 355 21.42 12.18 -12.60
CA ASP A 355 22.60 12.21 -13.45
C ASP A 355 22.23 12.87 -14.80
N GLY A 356 23.21 13.38 -15.53
CA GLY A 356 22.97 14.10 -16.80
C GLY A 356 22.27 13.27 -17.88
N ASN A 357 21.94 11.99 -17.64
CA ASN A 357 21.20 11.06 -18.51
C ASN A 357 19.79 10.76 -18.02
N GLY A 358 19.32 11.34 -16.90
CA GLY A 358 17.96 11.13 -16.38
C GLY A 358 17.79 9.78 -15.66
N SER A 359 18.85 9.10 -15.31
CA SER A 359 18.85 7.96 -14.41
C SER A 359 19.04 8.43 -12.98
N LEU A 360 18.26 7.86 -12.03
CA LEU A 360 18.57 8.02 -10.61
C LEU A 360 20.06 7.65 -10.41
N LYS A 361 20.82 8.56 -9.80
CA LYS A 361 22.07 8.09 -9.20
C LYS A 361 21.65 6.98 -8.24
N PRO A 362 22.15 5.75 -8.42
CA PRO A 362 21.97 4.74 -7.41
C PRO A 362 22.48 5.40 -6.11
N SER A 363 21.71 5.38 -5.04
CA SER A 363 22.25 5.62 -3.71
C SER A 363 23.51 4.74 -3.70
N GLU A 364 24.67 5.34 -3.48
CA GLU A 364 25.95 4.67 -3.63
C GLU A 364 25.86 3.30 -2.97
N THR A 365 25.77 2.25 -3.79
CA THR A 365 25.92 0.88 -3.35
C THR A 365 27.34 0.81 -2.86
N LYS A 366 27.53 0.96 -1.56
CA LYS A 366 28.85 0.90 -0.95
C LYS A 366 29.43 -0.48 -1.23
N LYS A 367 30.46 -0.53 -2.06
CA LYS A 367 31.35 -1.68 -2.15
C LYS A 367 31.97 -1.85 -0.77
N TYR A 368 31.59 -2.91 -0.10
CA TYR A 368 32.12 -3.28 1.21
C TYR A 368 33.60 -3.60 1.10
N ASN A 369 34.45 -2.78 1.73
CA ASN A 369 35.85 -3.13 1.93
C ASN A 369 35.94 -4.07 3.14
N GLY A 370 36.39 -5.31 2.92
CA GLY A 370 36.47 -6.36 3.92
C GLY A 370 37.31 -5.97 5.16
N GLY A 371 36.65 -5.92 6.34
CA GLY A 371 37.27 -5.88 7.67
C GLY A 371 36.67 -7.03 8.50
N GLN A 372 37.50 -7.64 9.34
CA GLN A 372 37.08 -8.68 10.29
C GLN A 372 36.05 -8.11 11.27
N ASP A 373 35.02 -8.87 11.61
CA ASP A 373 33.90 -8.60 12.55
C ASP A 373 32.68 -7.88 12.01
N LYS A 374 32.26 -8.18 10.77
CA LYS A 374 30.97 -7.70 10.24
C LYS A 374 29.85 -8.71 10.48
N LEU A 375 28.66 -8.19 10.80
CA LEU A 375 27.51 -9.00 11.21
C LEU A 375 26.60 -9.32 10.02
N CYS A 376 26.12 -10.56 10.00
CA CYS A 376 24.98 -10.99 9.18
C CYS A 376 23.69 -10.79 9.98
N VAL A 377 22.81 -9.90 9.51
CA VAL A 377 21.60 -9.48 10.22
C VAL A 377 20.36 -10.00 9.51
N ALA A 378 19.59 -10.82 10.18
CA ALA A 378 18.30 -11.30 9.70
C ALA A 378 17.17 -10.39 10.19
N VAL A 379 16.27 -10.03 9.28
CA VAL A 379 15.14 -9.14 9.53
C VAL A 379 13.85 -9.84 9.13
N THR A 380 12.88 -9.89 10.04
CA THR A 380 11.56 -10.48 9.75
C THR A 380 10.58 -9.43 9.20
N GLY A 381 9.40 -9.89 8.73
CA GLY A 381 8.36 -8.99 8.21
C GLY A 381 8.77 -8.16 6.99
N PRO A 382 9.42 -8.73 5.96
CA PRO A 382 9.80 -8.00 4.75
C PRO A 382 8.63 -7.94 3.76
N SER A 383 7.47 -7.42 4.14
CA SER A 383 6.26 -7.47 3.32
C SER A 383 5.53 -6.14 3.24
N ALA A 384 4.94 -5.88 2.07
CA ALA A 384 3.97 -4.82 1.83
C ALA A 384 2.70 -5.36 1.11
N PHE A 385 2.44 -6.67 1.21
CA PHE A 385 1.36 -7.33 0.48
C PHE A 385 -0.03 -6.79 0.85
N GLU A 386 -0.40 -6.84 2.12
CA GLU A 386 -1.66 -6.29 2.62
C GLU A 386 -1.46 -5.04 3.45
N VAL A 387 -0.43 -5.05 4.28
CA VAL A 387 0.03 -3.93 5.09
C VAL A 387 1.53 -3.83 5.00
N VAL A 388 2.04 -2.60 5.08
CA VAL A 388 3.49 -2.39 5.09
C VAL A 388 4.03 -2.77 6.46
N LEU A 389 4.90 -3.78 6.47
CA LEU A 389 5.55 -4.27 7.68
C LEU A 389 6.90 -3.57 7.93
N PRO A 390 7.35 -3.48 9.17
CA PRO A 390 8.55 -2.73 9.53
C PRO A 390 9.87 -3.27 8.93
N GLY A 391 9.93 -4.56 8.59
CA GLY A 391 11.15 -5.20 8.09
C GLY A 391 11.77 -4.52 6.88
N LEU A 392 10.95 -3.95 5.98
CA LEU A 392 11.45 -3.17 4.84
C LEU A 392 12.18 -1.89 5.29
N GLY A 393 11.59 -1.15 6.23
CA GLY A 393 12.20 0.07 6.77
C GLY A 393 13.45 -0.21 7.59
N VAL A 394 13.45 -1.31 8.37
CA VAL A 394 14.63 -1.76 9.12
C VAL A 394 15.78 -2.11 8.16
N ALA A 395 15.52 -2.94 7.15
CA ALA A 395 16.54 -3.31 6.16
C ALA A 395 17.11 -2.09 5.44
N LYS A 396 16.27 -1.16 4.99
CA LYS A 396 16.69 0.08 4.34
C LYS A 396 17.61 0.92 5.25
N SER A 397 17.28 1.01 6.54
CA SER A 397 18.10 1.71 7.53
C SER A 397 19.47 1.02 7.75
N LEU A 398 19.53 -0.32 7.66
CA LEU A 398 20.74 -1.10 7.86
C LEU A 398 21.73 -1.01 6.69
N LEU A 399 21.28 -0.67 5.46
CA LEU A 399 22.18 -0.50 4.30
C LEU A 399 23.33 0.50 4.52
N SER A 400 23.11 1.49 5.38
CA SER A 400 24.12 2.52 5.72
C SER A 400 24.96 2.18 6.96
N VAL A 401 24.76 1.00 7.57
CA VAL A 401 25.42 0.60 8.82
C VAL A 401 26.71 -0.14 8.54
N PRO A 402 27.91 0.42 8.88
CA PRO A 402 29.19 -0.18 8.54
C PRO A 402 29.44 -1.53 9.22
N GLU A 403 28.81 -1.76 10.35
CA GLU A 403 28.91 -2.97 11.17
C GLU A 403 28.16 -4.17 10.52
N VAL A 404 27.33 -3.94 9.49
CA VAL A 404 26.53 -4.96 8.81
C VAL A 404 27.18 -5.33 7.47
N SER A 405 27.39 -6.63 7.24
CA SER A 405 27.93 -7.16 5.97
C SER A 405 26.85 -7.77 5.09
N GLU A 406 25.81 -8.31 5.70
CA GLU A 406 24.76 -9.04 5.01
C GLU A 406 23.42 -8.79 5.70
N ILE A 407 22.36 -8.57 4.92
CA ILE A 407 20.99 -8.43 5.40
C ILE A 407 20.16 -9.58 4.81
N VAL A 408 19.56 -10.38 5.70
CA VAL A 408 18.75 -11.55 5.32
C VAL A 408 17.29 -11.26 5.54
N ALA A 409 16.46 -11.41 4.52
CA ALA A 409 15.01 -11.35 4.65
C ALA A 409 14.47 -12.67 5.23
N LEU A 410 13.71 -12.59 6.31
CA LEU A 410 12.98 -13.74 6.87
C LEU A 410 11.49 -13.53 6.66
N GLY A 411 10.88 -14.23 5.70
CA GLY A 411 9.46 -14.16 5.37
C GLY A 411 8.79 -15.52 5.43
N ARG A 412 7.47 -15.55 5.44
CA ARG A 412 6.70 -16.81 5.52
C ARG A 412 6.01 -17.14 4.22
N ASP A 413 5.50 -16.14 3.55
CA ASP A 413 4.69 -16.29 2.35
C ASP A 413 5.53 -15.98 1.10
N PRO A 414 5.42 -16.78 0.02
CA PRO A 414 6.01 -16.44 -1.26
C PRO A 414 5.58 -15.08 -1.83
N TYR A 415 4.53 -14.49 -1.29
CA TYR A 415 4.06 -13.16 -1.67
C TYR A 415 4.56 -12.04 -0.75
N ASP A 416 5.40 -12.35 0.23
CA ASP A 416 6.12 -11.33 1.01
C ASP A 416 7.04 -10.55 0.07
N THR A 417 6.64 -9.32 -0.24
CA THR A 417 7.14 -8.56 -1.39
C THR A 417 8.62 -8.21 -1.27
N GLY A 418 9.07 -7.90 -0.07
CA GLY A 418 10.48 -7.59 0.22
C GLY A 418 11.46 -8.73 -0.01
N MET A 419 10.98 -10.01 -0.02
CA MET A 419 11.82 -11.18 -0.33
C MET A 419 12.49 -11.09 -1.72
N TYR A 420 11.97 -10.24 -2.59
CA TYR A 420 12.47 -10.04 -3.95
C TYR A 420 13.26 -8.73 -4.14
N ARG A 421 13.48 -7.97 -3.05
CA ARG A 421 14.19 -6.68 -3.04
C ARG A 421 15.70 -6.89 -2.95
N ARG A 422 16.32 -7.20 -4.08
CA ARG A 422 17.78 -7.45 -4.19
C ARG A 422 18.64 -6.26 -3.74
N GLU A 423 18.08 -5.05 -3.79
CA GLU A 423 18.74 -3.84 -3.33
C GLU A 423 18.68 -3.64 -1.81
N LEU A 424 17.84 -4.40 -1.11
CA LEU A 424 17.69 -4.34 0.35
C LEU A 424 18.26 -5.58 1.05
N PHE A 425 18.14 -6.74 0.40
CA PHE A 425 18.50 -8.02 1.00
C PHE A 425 19.46 -8.80 0.11
N ASP A 426 20.48 -9.39 0.73
CA ASP A 426 21.45 -10.24 0.04
C ASP A 426 20.88 -11.64 -0.22
N ARG A 427 20.03 -12.13 0.65
CA ARG A 427 19.29 -13.39 0.51
C ARG A 427 17.98 -13.37 1.27
N ALA A 428 17.12 -14.33 0.97
CA ALA A 428 15.83 -14.51 1.61
C ALA A 428 15.63 -15.96 2.04
N GLU A 429 15.06 -16.15 3.22
CA GLU A 429 14.79 -17.46 3.85
C GLU A 429 13.34 -17.57 4.29
N ARG A 430 12.74 -18.74 4.10
CA ARG A 430 11.35 -18.98 4.48
C ARG A 430 11.27 -19.51 5.91
N LEU A 431 10.57 -18.76 6.74
CA LEU A 431 10.28 -19.11 8.14
C LEU A 431 9.17 -20.18 8.25
N PRO A 432 9.20 -21.02 9.29
CA PRO A 432 8.06 -21.84 9.71
C PRO A 432 6.99 -20.97 10.37
N GLN A 433 5.94 -21.58 10.88
CA GLN A 433 4.95 -20.91 11.74
C GLN A 433 5.58 -20.52 13.09
N TRP A 434 5.10 -19.42 13.68
CA TRP A 434 5.63 -18.89 14.94
C TRP A 434 4.90 -19.39 16.20
N ASP A 435 3.89 -20.22 16.04
CA ASP A 435 3.07 -20.79 17.10
C ASP A 435 3.65 -22.07 17.72
N ASN A 436 4.77 -22.57 17.17
CA ASN A 436 5.50 -23.72 17.64
C ASN A 436 6.97 -23.37 17.92
N SER A 437 7.30 -23.09 19.18
CA SER A 437 8.63 -22.67 19.61
C SER A 437 9.71 -23.72 19.33
N ASP A 438 9.39 -25.03 19.41
CA ASP A 438 10.35 -26.11 19.13
C ASP A 438 10.68 -26.18 17.64
N GLU A 439 9.66 -26.08 16.76
CA GLU A 439 9.87 -26.04 15.31
C GLU A 439 10.66 -24.82 14.88
N LEU A 440 10.37 -23.66 15.47
CA LEU A 440 11.07 -22.43 15.22
C LEU A 440 12.54 -22.53 15.64
N LEU A 441 12.84 -23.07 16.81
CA LEU A 441 14.20 -23.26 17.30
C LEU A 441 14.98 -24.23 16.42
N ASP A 442 14.37 -25.34 16.03
CA ASP A 442 15.02 -26.31 15.14
C ASP A 442 15.29 -25.74 13.75
N TRP A 443 14.42 -24.86 13.27
CA TRP A 443 14.63 -24.12 12.02
C TRP A 443 15.85 -23.20 12.16
N PHE A 444 15.97 -22.41 13.24
CA PHE A 444 17.15 -21.56 13.49
C PHE A 444 18.43 -22.37 13.63
N LYS A 445 18.41 -23.52 14.31
CA LYS A 445 19.56 -24.44 14.39
C LYS A 445 20.00 -24.94 13.00
N ASN A 446 19.03 -25.25 12.13
CA ASN A 446 19.31 -25.68 10.78
C ASN A 446 19.85 -24.53 9.91
N LEU A 447 19.31 -23.31 10.08
CA LEU A 447 19.84 -22.13 9.41
C LEU A 447 21.29 -21.87 9.81
N GLN A 448 21.61 -21.92 11.12
CA GLN A 448 22.98 -21.72 11.61
C GLN A 448 24.00 -22.73 11.05
N ARG A 449 23.56 -23.95 10.73
CA ARG A 449 24.45 -24.97 10.12
C ARG A 449 24.74 -24.72 8.64
N ARG A 450 23.78 -24.17 7.88
CA ARG A 450 23.89 -24.01 6.42
C ARG A 450 24.32 -22.59 5.99
N ASN A 451 23.70 -21.59 6.60
CA ASN A 451 23.88 -20.17 6.26
C ASN A 451 23.76 -19.33 7.54
N PRO A 452 24.81 -19.27 8.37
CA PRO A 452 24.75 -18.66 9.70
C PRO A 452 24.35 -17.19 9.67
N ILE A 453 23.67 -16.74 10.73
CA ILE A 453 23.34 -15.34 11.01
C ILE A 453 23.85 -14.97 12.41
N ASP A 454 24.21 -13.70 12.61
CA ASP A 454 24.72 -13.22 13.91
C ASP A 454 23.61 -12.55 14.75
N VAL A 455 22.64 -11.95 14.08
CA VAL A 455 21.58 -11.13 14.70
C VAL A 455 20.25 -11.45 14.07
N VAL A 456 19.18 -11.48 14.88
CA VAL A 456 17.79 -11.44 14.39
C VAL A 456 17.05 -10.22 14.97
N ILE A 457 16.39 -9.45 14.10
CA ILE A 457 15.50 -8.32 14.45
C ILE A 457 14.07 -8.70 14.05
N PRO A 458 13.24 -9.16 14.98
CA PRO A 458 11.83 -9.43 14.71
C PRO A 458 11.05 -8.13 14.58
N CYS A 459 10.17 -8.04 13.56
CA CYS A 459 9.49 -6.82 13.16
C CYS A 459 7.96 -6.90 13.23
N ILE A 460 7.39 -7.99 13.72
CA ILE A 460 5.94 -8.17 13.91
C ILE A 460 5.69 -8.67 15.34
N ASP A 461 4.61 -8.23 15.95
CA ASP A 461 4.32 -8.50 17.37
C ASP A 461 4.40 -9.98 17.76
N PHE A 462 3.77 -10.87 16.97
CA PHE A 462 3.81 -12.31 17.25
C PHE A 462 5.19 -12.93 17.00
N GLU A 463 5.99 -12.39 16.08
CA GLU A 463 7.38 -12.81 15.84
C GLU A 463 8.29 -12.40 17.00
N VAL A 464 8.06 -11.22 17.56
CA VAL A 464 8.74 -10.80 18.80
C VAL A 464 8.41 -11.75 19.94
N MET A 465 7.14 -12.16 20.09
CA MET A 465 6.72 -13.11 21.11
C MET A 465 7.41 -14.47 20.94
N GLY A 466 7.43 -15.02 19.73
CA GLY A 466 8.13 -16.28 19.42
C GLY A 466 9.63 -16.19 19.71
N CYS A 467 10.29 -15.09 19.34
CA CYS A 467 11.70 -14.88 19.68
C CYS A 467 11.95 -14.72 21.19
N VAL A 468 10.99 -14.12 21.94
CA VAL A 468 11.10 -13.99 23.41
C VAL A 468 11.04 -15.36 24.08
N GLU A 469 10.23 -16.29 23.59
CA GLU A 469 10.08 -17.64 24.14
C GLU A 469 11.35 -18.47 24.00
N ILE A 470 12.12 -18.29 22.91
CA ILE A 470 13.35 -19.06 22.63
C ILE A 470 14.62 -18.18 22.72
N ALA A 471 14.58 -17.06 23.42
CA ALA A 471 15.69 -16.09 23.44
C ALA A 471 16.99 -16.65 24.03
N SER A 472 16.90 -17.53 25.03
CA SER A 472 18.05 -18.19 25.65
C SER A 472 18.73 -19.15 24.69
N GLU A 473 17.92 -19.95 24.01
CA GLU A 473 18.37 -20.96 23.05
C GLU A 473 18.96 -20.32 21.78
N LEU A 474 18.40 -19.18 21.34
CA LEU A 474 19.01 -18.38 20.25
C LEU A 474 20.41 -17.91 20.63
N ALA A 475 20.59 -17.44 21.88
CA ALA A 475 21.91 -17.03 22.36
C ALA A 475 22.90 -18.20 22.44
N GLU A 476 22.46 -19.39 22.84
CA GLU A 476 23.27 -20.61 22.90
C GLU A 476 23.79 -21.03 21.51
N ILE A 477 23.02 -20.82 20.46
CA ILE A 477 23.43 -21.09 19.07
C ILE A 477 24.11 -19.90 18.38
N GLY A 478 24.45 -18.85 19.14
CA GLY A 478 25.22 -17.71 18.66
C GLY A 478 24.40 -16.58 18.02
N ILE A 479 23.06 -16.63 18.06
CA ILE A 479 22.19 -15.59 17.51
C ILE A 479 21.89 -14.53 18.58
N LYS A 480 22.30 -13.29 18.34
CA LYS A 480 22.04 -12.16 19.25
C LYS A 480 20.67 -11.57 19.01
N THR A 481 20.01 -11.18 20.11
CA THR A 481 18.71 -10.48 20.10
C THR A 481 18.71 -9.36 21.13
N LEU A 482 17.87 -8.34 20.90
CA LEU A 482 17.59 -7.27 21.87
C LEU A 482 16.06 -7.18 22.03
N LEU A 483 15.53 -7.95 23.00
CA LEU A 483 14.10 -8.20 23.15
C LEU A 483 13.62 -7.85 24.56
N PRO A 484 12.34 -7.43 24.73
CA PRO A 484 11.72 -7.31 26.03
C PRO A 484 11.54 -8.69 26.67
N SER A 485 11.46 -8.73 28.00
CA SER A 485 11.13 -9.97 28.72
C SER A 485 9.63 -10.33 28.56
N ALA A 486 9.27 -11.60 28.73
CA ALA A 486 7.87 -12.04 28.76
C ALA A 486 7.02 -11.26 29.78
N SER A 487 7.62 -10.87 30.93
CA SER A 487 6.97 -10.04 31.93
C SER A 487 6.69 -8.62 31.41
N ALA A 488 7.61 -8.00 30.68
CA ALA A 488 7.43 -6.68 30.07
C ALA A 488 6.34 -6.76 28.99
N MET A 489 6.35 -7.81 28.15
CA MET A 489 5.31 -8.08 27.15
C MET A 489 3.91 -8.17 27.78
N LYS A 490 3.77 -8.86 28.90
CA LYS A 490 2.49 -8.94 29.62
C LYS A 490 2.03 -7.61 30.19
N LYS A 491 2.95 -6.78 30.72
CA LYS A 491 2.62 -5.47 31.30
C LYS A 491 2.18 -4.45 30.26
N ARG A 492 2.66 -4.54 29.01
CA ARG A 492 2.27 -3.66 27.89
C ARG A 492 0.90 -3.99 27.30
N SER A 493 0.32 -5.17 27.61
CA SER A 493 -0.95 -5.60 27.01
C SER A 493 -2.06 -4.56 27.18
N LYS A 494 -2.96 -4.45 26.22
CA LYS A 494 -4.10 -3.51 26.24
C LYS A 494 -4.96 -3.64 27.50
N GLU A 495 -4.94 -4.81 28.16
CA GLU A 495 -5.62 -5.07 29.43
C GLU A 495 -4.85 -4.49 30.65
N LYS A 496 -3.50 -4.61 30.68
CA LYS A 496 -2.67 -4.27 31.85
C LYS A 496 -2.07 -2.86 31.82
N LEU A 497 -1.77 -2.35 30.63
CA LEU A 497 -1.15 -1.04 30.45
C LEU A 497 -1.90 0.09 31.16
N PRO A 498 -3.25 0.19 31.13
CA PRO A 498 -3.99 1.23 31.84
C PRO A 498 -3.80 1.22 33.36
N GLU A 499 -3.62 0.05 33.95
CA GLU A 499 -3.34 -0.09 35.39
C GLU A 499 -1.94 0.43 35.73
N THR A 500 -0.94 0.07 34.92
CA THR A 500 0.45 0.50 35.11
C THR A 500 0.59 2.01 34.99
N VAL A 501 -0.02 2.64 33.98
CA VAL A 501 0.03 4.09 33.78
C VAL A 501 -0.65 4.83 34.95
N ARG A 502 -1.83 4.38 35.40
CA ARG A 502 -2.52 5.00 36.55
C ARG A 502 -1.72 4.94 37.85
N LYS A 503 -1.01 3.82 38.12
CA LYS A 503 -0.15 3.67 39.29
C LYS A 503 1.03 4.64 39.30
N LEU A 504 1.56 4.99 38.16
CA LEU A 504 2.69 5.89 38.02
C LEU A 504 2.33 7.37 38.23
N ASN A 505 1.05 7.70 38.11
CA ASN A 505 0.55 9.08 38.21
C ASN A 505 1.39 10.04 37.32
N LEU A 506 1.41 9.78 36.03
CA LEU A 506 2.18 10.56 35.07
C LEU A 506 1.55 11.93 34.85
N ALA A 507 2.38 12.94 34.58
CA ALA A 507 1.92 14.35 34.56
C ALA A 507 1.17 14.66 33.23
N ASP A 508 1.74 14.22 32.10
CA ASP A 508 1.31 14.62 30.77
C ASP A 508 0.70 13.47 29.97
N LEU A 509 0.73 12.24 30.50
CA LEU A 509 0.32 11.03 29.83
C LEU A 509 -0.84 10.34 30.56
N GLU A 510 -1.99 10.29 29.91
CA GLU A 510 -3.16 9.54 30.36
C GLU A 510 -3.38 8.28 29.48
N VAL A 511 -4.31 7.43 29.88
CA VAL A 511 -4.82 6.30 29.08
C VAL A 511 -6.33 6.42 28.92
N PRO A 512 -6.89 6.10 27.74
CA PRO A 512 -8.34 6.08 27.58
C PRO A 512 -8.98 5.06 28.52
N LYS A 513 -10.19 5.35 29.00
CA LYS A 513 -10.97 4.36 29.75
C LYS A 513 -11.19 3.13 28.88
N SER A 514 -10.98 1.96 29.44
CA SER A 514 -11.13 0.69 28.72
C SER A 514 -11.85 -0.36 29.54
N GLN A 515 -12.53 -1.28 28.87
CA GLN A 515 -13.28 -2.38 29.49
C GLN A 515 -13.14 -3.65 28.63
N VAL A 516 -12.74 -4.76 29.26
CA VAL A 516 -12.66 -6.07 28.62
C VAL A 516 -14.06 -6.65 28.44
N LEU A 517 -14.36 -7.17 27.25
CA LEU A 517 -15.70 -7.60 26.84
C LEU A 517 -15.81 -9.14 26.75
N ARG A 518 -15.83 -9.83 27.88
CA ARG A 518 -15.93 -11.30 27.92
C ARG A 518 -17.34 -11.82 27.62
N THR A 519 -18.39 -11.00 27.77
CA THR A 519 -19.78 -11.38 27.57
C THR A 519 -20.56 -10.29 26.87
N GLU A 520 -21.68 -10.64 26.23
CA GLU A 520 -22.59 -9.65 25.62
C GLU A 520 -23.14 -8.62 26.61
N ILE A 521 -23.35 -9.03 27.87
CA ILE A 521 -23.76 -8.10 28.95
C ILE A 521 -22.66 -7.05 29.18
N ALA A 522 -21.39 -7.45 29.11
CA ALA A 522 -20.27 -6.51 29.21
C ALA A 522 -20.26 -5.52 28.02
N VAL A 523 -20.60 -5.97 26.80
CA VAL A 523 -20.74 -5.11 25.62
C VAL A 523 -21.80 -4.04 25.87
N LYS A 524 -23.01 -4.42 26.26
CA LYS A 524 -24.12 -3.49 26.58
C LYS A 524 -23.79 -2.56 27.74
N ARG A 525 -23.01 -3.00 28.70
CA ARG A 525 -22.54 -2.15 29.80
C ARG A 525 -21.52 -1.11 29.30
N ALA A 526 -20.62 -1.50 28.39
CA ALA A 526 -19.62 -0.61 27.83
C ALA A 526 -20.24 0.60 27.11
N THR A 527 -21.36 0.42 26.38
CA THR A 527 -22.08 1.55 25.73
C THR A 527 -22.56 2.60 26.73
N LYS A 528 -22.93 2.16 27.94
CA LYS A 528 -23.39 3.06 29.02
C LYS A 528 -22.23 3.70 29.78
N THR A 529 -21.13 2.96 30.00
CA THR A 529 -20.02 3.42 30.85
C THR A 529 -19.01 4.28 30.10
N LEU A 530 -18.77 3.98 28.83
CA LEU A 530 -17.83 4.72 27.96
C LEU A 530 -18.54 5.81 27.16
N GLY A 531 -19.86 5.67 26.92
CA GLY A 531 -20.62 6.48 25.98
C GLY A 531 -20.37 6.06 24.52
N LEU A 532 -21.08 6.68 23.59
CA LEU A 532 -20.92 6.49 22.15
C LEU A 532 -20.43 7.78 21.51
N PRO A 533 -19.52 7.70 20.52
CA PRO A 533 -18.88 6.49 20.02
C PRO A 533 -17.78 5.96 20.95
N PHE A 534 -17.46 4.67 20.84
CA PHE A 534 -16.25 4.07 21.44
C PHE A 534 -15.53 3.17 20.43
N ALA A 535 -14.23 2.89 20.66
CA ALA A 535 -13.47 1.97 19.85
C ALA A 535 -13.57 0.54 20.40
N LEU A 536 -13.94 -0.42 19.55
CA LEU A 536 -13.85 -1.85 19.84
C LEU A 536 -12.54 -2.36 19.24
N LYS A 537 -11.71 -3.03 20.04
CA LYS A 537 -10.36 -3.49 19.66
C LYS A 537 -10.14 -4.93 20.10
N CYS A 538 -9.39 -5.69 19.29
CA CYS A 538 -8.74 -6.94 19.69
C CYS A 538 -7.25 -6.72 19.94
N GLU A 539 -6.54 -7.67 20.57
CA GLU A 539 -5.10 -7.54 20.84
C GLU A 539 -4.30 -7.45 19.53
N ILE A 540 -4.64 -8.26 18.54
CA ILE A 540 -3.92 -8.41 17.26
C ILE A 540 -4.72 -7.88 16.07
N ALA A 541 -6.06 -7.82 16.14
CA ALA A 541 -6.93 -7.51 15.03
C ALA A 541 -7.42 -6.06 14.98
N ALA A 542 -8.24 -5.76 13.95
CA ALA A 542 -8.76 -4.45 13.59
C ALA A 542 -9.43 -3.67 14.74
N THR A 543 -9.45 -2.36 14.59
CA THR A 543 -10.24 -1.44 15.43
C THR A 543 -11.51 -1.07 14.66
N GLU A 544 -12.68 -1.19 15.30
CA GLU A 544 -13.95 -0.65 14.78
C GLU A 544 -14.51 0.43 15.70
N ILE A 545 -14.98 1.54 15.11
CA ILE A 545 -15.64 2.61 15.86
C ILE A 545 -17.13 2.29 15.93
N ILE A 546 -17.66 2.23 17.13
CA ILE A 546 -19.01 1.81 17.46
C ILE A 546 -19.87 3.03 17.75
N TYR A 547 -20.98 3.18 17.02
CA TYR A 547 -21.92 4.29 17.12
C TYR A 547 -23.28 3.90 17.73
N SER A 548 -23.56 2.59 17.90
CA SER A 548 -24.78 2.10 18.52
C SER A 548 -24.56 0.82 19.31
N GLU A 549 -25.47 0.50 20.25
CA GLU A 549 -25.42 -0.74 21.03
C GLU A 549 -25.59 -1.97 20.14
N ASP A 550 -26.48 -1.92 19.16
CA ASP A 550 -26.73 -3.03 18.23
C ASP A 550 -25.49 -3.32 17.39
N GLN A 551 -24.82 -2.28 16.85
CA GLN A 551 -23.54 -2.42 16.16
C GLN A 551 -22.49 -3.07 17.06
N ALA A 552 -22.38 -2.65 18.31
CA ALA A 552 -21.42 -3.22 19.25
C ALA A 552 -21.61 -4.73 19.43
N VAL A 553 -22.86 -5.16 19.60
CA VAL A 553 -23.21 -6.58 19.78
C VAL A 553 -22.94 -7.38 18.51
N GLN A 554 -23.31 -6.84 17.33
CA GLN A 554 -23.04 -7.51 16.05
C GLN A 554 -21.55 -7.71 15.80
N VAL A 555 -20.74 -6.65 15.97
CA VAL A 555 -19.28 -6.73 15.77
C VAL A 555 -18.64 -7.68 16.78
N TRP A 556 -19.04 -7.60 18.06
CA TRP A 556 -18.52 -8.49 19.10
C TRP A 556 -18.83 -9.97 18.80
N ARG A 557 -20.07 -10.31 18.40
CA ARG A 557 -20.44 -11.67 17.99
C ARG A 557 -19.61 -12.14 16.79
N LYS A 558 -19.55 -11.33 15.74
CA LYS A 558 -18.75 -11.61 14.54
C LYS A 558 -17.30 -11.95 14.86
N TRP A 559 -16.66 -11.21 15.77
CA TRP A 559 -15.28 -11.46 16.16
C TRP A 559 -15.14 -12.73 17.01
N ARG A 560 -16.07 -12.95 17.92
CA ARG A 560 -16.11 -14.18 18.73
C ARG A 560 -16.32 -15.45 17.87
N ASP A 561 -17.20 -15.37 16.88
CA ASP A 561 -17.46 -16.48 15.96
C ASP A 561 -16.26 -16.83 15.06
N ARG A 562 -15.38 -15.86 14.84
CA ARG A 562 -14.11 -16.04 14.13
C ARG A 562 -12.96 -16.55 15.01
N GLY A 563 -13.19 -16.74 16.30
CA GLY A 563 -12.16 -17.15 17.24
C GLY A 563 -11.13 -16.06 17.57
N GLU A 564 -11.50 -14.81 17.36
CA GLU A 564 -10.65 -13.66 17.72
C GLU A 564 -10.45 -13.55 19.23
N ASP A 565 -9.36 -12.91 19.68
CA ASP A 565 -9.09 -12.63 21.07
C ASP A 565 -10.23 -11.84 21.75
N ILE A 566 -10.22 -11.83 23.09
CA ILE A 566 -11.27 -11.17 23.87
C ILE A 566 -11.25 -9.67 23.56
N PRO A 567 -12.33 -9.11 22.97
CA PRO A 567 -12.37 -7.71 22.59
C PRO A 567 -12.34 -6.75 23.80
N ILE A 568 -11.79 -5.57 23.57
CA ILE A 568 -11.71 -4.48 24.55
C ILE A 568 -12.49 -3.27 23.98
N ALA A 569 -13.45 -2.75 24.74
CA ALA A 569 -14.02 -1.45 24.46
C ALA A 569 -13.13 -0.36 25.07
N GLN A 570 -12.79 0.64 24.26
CA GLN A 570 -11.94 1.76 24.65
C GLN A 570 -12.64 3.08 24.33
N GLN A 571 -12.60 4.03 25.26
CA GLN A 571 -13.12 5.37 25.07
C GLN A 571 -12.58 5.97 23.78
N PHE A 572 -13.46 6.50 22.95
CA PHE A 572 -13.08 7.24 21.74
C PHE A 572 -12.56 8.62 22.13
N ILE A 573 -11.37 8.94 21.68
CA ILE A 573 -10.76 10.26 21.83
C ILE A 573 -10.69 10.89 20.44
N ALA A 574 -11.34 12.03 20.27
CA ALA A 574 -11.23 12.81 19.04
C ALA A 574 -9.99 13.69 19.08
N GLY A 575 -9.08 13.51 18.14
CA GLY A 575 -7.84 14.26 18.16
C GLY A 575 -6.86 13.89 17.07
N ASP A 576 -5.72 14.56 17.10
CA ASP A 576 -4.57 14.27 16.24
C ASP A 576 -3.82 13.05 16.75
N GLU A 577 -3.40 12.19 15.83
CA GLU A 577 -2.62 11.00 16.15
C GLU A 577 -1.12 11.23 15.99
N PHE A 578 -0.37 10.75 16.98
CA PHE A 578 1.07 10.82 17.04
C PHE A 578 1.65 9.43 17.30
N ALA A 579 2.92 9.26 16.94
CA ALA A 579 3.69 8.09 17.32
C ALA A 579 5.12 8.50 17.69
N ALA A 580 5.72 7.76 18.61
CA ALA A 580 7.15 7.88 18.95
C ALA A 580 7.78 6.49 18.91
N THR A 581 9.03 6.41 18.44
CA THR A 581 9.81 5.17 18.43
C THR A 581 11.22 5.39 18.98
N GLY A 582 11.77 4.34 19.57
CA GLY A 582 13.11 4.36 20.16
C GLY A 582 13.63 2.95 20.44
N VAL A 583 14.79 2.86 21.09
CA VAL A 583 15.40 1.62 21.52
C VAL A 583 15.84 1.73 22.99
N CYS A 584 15.36 0.81 23.83
CA CYS A 584 15.81 0.70 25.21
C CYS A 584 16.99 -0.26 25.34
N SER A 585 18.01 0.16 26.04
CA SER A 585 19.15 -0.69 26.43
C SER A 585 18.73 -1.78 27.44
N ARG A 586 19.63 -2.72 27.73
CA ARG A 586 19.45 -3.74 28.80
C ARG A 586 19.32 -3.14 30.20
N HIS A 587 19.67 -1.86 30.38
CA HIS A 587 19.49 -1.10 31.62
C HIS A 587 18.19 -0.28 31.64
N HIS A 588 17.29 -0.49 30.67
CA HIS A 588 15.98 0.15 30.55
C HIS A 588 16.05 1.68 30.31
N HIS A 589 17.13 2.15 29.70
CA HIS A 589 17.30 3.53 29.27
C HIS A 589 17.24 3.63 27.75
N PHE A 590 16.69 4.72 27.24
CA PHE A 590 16.78 5.10 25.84
C PHE A 590 17.40 6.50 25.74
N ASN A 591 18.21 6.74 24.70
CA ASN A 591 18.92 7.99 24.53
C ASN A 591 18.25 8.92 23.53
N CYS A 592 17.49 8.34 22.59
CA CYS A 592 16.81 9.09 21.54
C CYS A 592 15.46 8.47 21.22
N THR A 593 14.49 9.32 20.94
CA THR A 593 13.21 8.96 20.34
C THR A 593 12.96 9.82 19.12
N VAL A 594 12.32 9.23 18.14
CA VAL A 594 11.83 9.94 16.96
C VAL A 594 10.32 9.99 17.03
N SER A 595 9.74 11.17 16.89
CA SER A 595 8.31 11.39 17.01
C SER A 595 7.72 11.98 15.74
N ILE A 596 6.52 11.54 15.40
CA ILE A 596 5.76 11.97 14.22
C ILE A 596 4.32 12.32 14.59
N LYS A 597 3.73 13.24 13.81
CA LYS A 597 2.29 13.45 13.71
C LYS A 597 1.80 12.71 12.46
N LYS A 598 0.83 11.80 12.62
CA LYS A 598 0.23 11.06 11.50
C LYS A 598 -0.69 12.01 10.71
N LEU A 599 -0.47 12.14 9.41
CA LEU A 599 -1.25 13.00 8.51
C LEU A 599 -2.17 12.21 7.57
N LYS A 600 -1.73 11.02 7.16
CA LYS A 600 -2.50 10.10 6.33
C LYS A 600 -2.37 8.66 6.84
N ARG A 601 -3.47 7.94 6.80
CA ARG A 601 -3.53 6.51 7.17
C ARG A 601 -4.24 5.73 6.08
N CYS A 602 -3.86 4.48 5.90
CA CYS A 602 -4.63 3.54 5.09
C CYS A 602 -5.90 3.08 5.83
N ASP A 603 -6.78 2.36 5.14
CA ASP A 603 -8.05 1.88 5.71
C ASP A 603 -7.85 0.96 6.93
N ARG A 604 -6.70 0.31 7.06
CA ARG A 604 -6.31 -0.50 8.22
C ARG A 604 -5.64 0.29 9.35
N GLY A 605 -5.56 1.62 9.24
CA GLY A 605 -4.99 2.51 10.26
C GLY A 605 -3.48 2.73 10.18
N ASN A 606 -2.74 2.01 9.32
CA ASN A 606 -1.30 2.18 9.18
C ASN A 606 -0.93 3.56 8.65
N THR A 607 0.16 4.12 9.16
CA THR A 607 0.68 5.41 8.73
C THR A 607 1.14 5.36 7.27
N TRP A 608 0.55 6.22 6.44
CA TRP A 608 0.89 6.38 5.02
C TRP A 608 1.57 7.71 4.72
N GLY A 609 1.39 8.66 5.62
CA GLY A 609 2.07 9.95 5.60
C GLY A 609 2.09 10.59 6.97
N ALA A 610 3.20 11.22 7.31
CA ALA A 610 3.42 11.86 8.60
C ALA A 610 4.39 13.02 8.47
N THR A 611 4.39 13.90 9.46
CA THR A 611 5.41 14.94 9.62
C THR A 611 6.14 14.75 10.94
N THR A 612 7.34 15.28 11.02
CA THR A 612 8.10 15.38 12.28
C THR A 612 7.26 16.07 13.35
N ALA A 613 7.38 15.62 14.57
CA ALA A 613 6.71 16.22 15.73
C ALA A 613 7.66 16.31 16.91
N ASP A 614 7.53 17.38 17.70
CA ASP A 614 8.21 17.49 18.97
C ASP A 614 7.27 17.00 20.09
N LEU A 615 7.67 15.90 20.76
CA LEU A 615 6.98 15.33 21.91
C LEU A 615 7.95 15.23 23.11
N SER A 616 8.94 16.13 23.21
CA SER A 616 9.97 16.12 24.26
C SER A 616 9.38 16.11 25.66
N ASP A 617 8.28 16.85 25.89
CA ASP A 617 7.58 16.91 27.17
C ASP A 617 7.05 15.53 27.61
N LEU A 618 6.62 14.68 26.68
CA LEU A 618 6.13 13.34 26.98
C LEU A 618 7.25 12.32 27.28
N MET A 619 8.49 12.64 26.91
CA MET A 619 9.61 11.66 27.00
C MET A 619 9.98 11.35 28.45
N VAL A 620 9.77 12.27 29.36
CA VAL A 620 9.99 12.04 30.81
C VAL A 620 9.02 10.98 31.33
N ASP A 621 7.73 11.14 31.03
CA ASP A 621 6.69 10.20 31.43
C ASP A 621 6.84 8.84 30.73
N LEU A 622 7.18 8.84 29.45
CA LEU A 622 7.48 7.62 28.71
C LEU A 622 8.68 6.88 29.32
N GLY A 623 9.74 7.60 29.70
CA GLY A 623 10.92 7.02 30.34
C GLY A 623 10.59 6.35 31.68
N ARG A 624 9.75 6.99 32.52
CA ARG A 624 9.26 6.41 33.77
C ARG A 624 8.44 5.13 33.51
N LEU A 625 7.58 5.14 32.50
CA LEU A 625 6.75 3.99 32.11
C LEU A 625 7.61 2.82 31.62
N LEU A 626 8.51 3.04 30.65
CA LEU A 626 9.37 2.01 30.10
C LEU A 626 10.30 1.40 31.15
N LYS A 627 10.80 2.21 32.08
CA LYS A 627 11.60 1.74 33.23
C LYS A 627 10.78 0.87 34.18
N GLU A 628 9.52 1.25 34.52
CA GLU A 628 8.63 0.48 35.39
C GLU A 628 8.27 -0.88 34.81
N ILE A 629 8.02 -0.95 33.48
CA ILE A 629 7.75 -2.23 32.82
C ILE A 629 9.03 -3.01 32.50
N LYS A 630 10.21 -2.44 32.73
CA LYS A 630 11.53 -2.99 32.44
C LYS A 630 11.71 -3.34 30.96
N TRP A 631 11.41 -2.35 30.10
CA TRP A 631 11.49 -2.52 28.66
C TRP A 631 12.94 -2.66 28.18
N VAL A 632 13.15 -3.54 27.19
CA VAL A 632 14.41 -3.74 26.47
C VAL A 632 14.09 -3.86 24.97
N GLY A 633 14.93 -3.32 24.12
CA GLY A 633 14.80 -3.41 22.68
C GLY A 633 13.94 -2.30 22.05
N PRO A 634 13.58 -2.49 20.78
CA PRO A 634 12.77 -1.53 20.03
C PRO A 634 11.37 -1.34 20.64
N PHE A 635 10.81 -0.16 20.42
CA PHE A 635 9.42 0.13 20.75
C PHE A 635 8.83 1.16 19.80
N GLU A 636 7.52 1.10 19.60
CA GLU A 636 6.70 2.19 19.07
C GLU A 636 5.58 2.46 20.06
N VAL A 637 5.33 3.73 20.33
CA VAL A 637 4.25 4.17 21.22
C VAL A 637 3.30 5.05 20.42
N GLU A 638 2.01 4.75 20.47
CA GLU A 638 0.98 5.52 19.80
C GLU A 638 0.18 6.37 20.74
N TYR A 639 -0.06 7.63 20.36
CA TYR A 639 -0.76 8.63 21.16
C TYR A 639 -1.89 9.29 20.36
N ILE A 640 -2.92 9.74 21.06
CA ILE A 640 -3.88 10.75 20.57
C ILE A 640 -3.78 11.99 21.45
N ARG A 641 -3.66 13.18 20.85
CA ARG A 641 -3.84 14.46 21.52
C ARG A 641 -5.31 14.86 21.40
N ASP A 642 -6.01 14.90 22.54
CA ASP A 642 -7.41 15.33 22.60
C ASP A 642 -7.52 16.79 22.15
N ILE A 643 -8.35 17.04 21.13
CA ILE A 643 -8.52 18.37 20.53
C ILE A 643 -9.14 19.39 21.49
N THR A 644 -9.86 18.94 22.52
CA THR A 644 -10.57 19.80 23.48
C THR A 644 -9.81 20.06 24.76
N ARG A 645 -9.04 19.06 25.23
CA ARG A 645 -8.33 19.09 26.51
C ARG A 645 -6.84 19.34 26.36
N GLU A 646 -6.33 19.27 25.13
CA GLU A 646 -4.89 19.35 24.79
C GLU A 646 -4.01 18.31 25.49
N LYS A 647 -4.61 17.24 26.05
CA LYS A 647 -3.92 16.15 26.73
C LYS A 647 -3.60 15.00 25.80
N PHE A 648 -2.50 14.32 26.08
CA PHE A 648 -2.10 13.13 25.35
C PHE A 648 -2.60 11.86 26.03
N TYR A 649 -3.19 10.99 25.22
CA TYR A 649 -3.65 9.67 25.63
C TYR A 649 -2.81 8.60 24.96
N LEU A 650 -2.16 7.76 25.77
CA LEU A 650 -1.42 6.58 25.31
C LEU A 650 -2.41 5.50 24.86
N LEU A 651 -2.30 5.07 23.60
CA LEU A 651 -3.15 4.05 23.03
C LEU A 651 -2.57 2.65 23.20
N GLU A 652 -1.28 2.49 22.83
CA GLU A 652 -0.58 1.20 22.87
C GLU A 652 0.95 1.37 22.79
N ILE A 653 1.64 0.31 23.20
CA ILE A 653 3.09 0.14 23.03
C ILE A 653 3.32 -1.09 22.15
N ASN A 654 3.91 -0.92 20.97
CA ASN A 654 4.28 -2.00 20.08
C ASN A 654 5.72 -2.45 20.37
N PRO A 655 6.01 -3.78 20.47
CA PRO A 655 7.31 -4.31 20.89
C PRO A 655 8.33 -4.37 19.73
N ARG A 656 8.17 -3.55 18.74
CA ARG A 656 8.93 -3.56 17.49
C ARG A 656 9.07 -2.14 16.94
N PHE A 657 9.88 -1.99 15.91
CA PHE A 657 9.92 -0.75 15.14
C PHE A 657 8.61 -0.52 14.36
N PRO A 658 8.25 0.74 14.07
CA PRO A 658 7.16 1.06 13.14
C PRO A 658 7.57 0.83 11.68
N ALA A 659 6.56 0.67 10.81
CA ALA A 659 6.79 0.54 9.37
C ALA A 659 7.45 1.79 8.72
N TRP A 660 7.41 2.94 9.37
CA TRP A 660 8.04 4.18 8.96
C TRP A 660 9.46 4.39 9.53
N ILE A 661 10.08 3.36 10.12
CA ILE A 661 11.37 3.47 10.83
C ILE A 661 12.51 4.05 9.99
N ASN A 662 12.52 3.83 8.68
CA ASN A 662 13.55 4.42 7.82
C ASN A 662 13.49 5.96 7.82
N PHE A 663 12.31 6.55 8.02
CA PHE A 663 12.17 8.00 8.15
C PHE A 663 12.98 8.54 9.33
N ALA A 664 13.11 7.78 10.44
CA ALA A 664 14.00 8.13 11.55
C ALA A 664 15.47 8.24 11.12
N ALA A 665 15.92 7.33 10.26
CA ALA A 665 17.29 7.39 9.72
C ALA A 665 17.48 8.62 8.80
N GLU A 666 16.48 8.98 8.03
CA GLU A 666 16.50 10.18 7.18
C GLU A 666 16.43 11.49 8.00
N MET A 667 15.82 11.47 9.18
CA MET A 667 15.88 12.56 10.16
C MET A 667 17.25 12.65 10.89
N GLY A 668 18.18 11.77 10.61
CA GLY A 668 19.53 11.76 11.18
C GLY A 668 19.75 10.75 12.31
N THR A 669 18.74 9.99 12.74
CA THR A 669 18.84 8.99 13.82
C THR A 669 18.51 7.60 13.32
N ASN A 670 19.54 6.75 13.15
CA ASN A 670 19.38 5.38 12.69
C ASN A 670 19.18 4.42 13.88
N LEU A 671 17.93 4.27 14.33
CA LEU A 671 17.59 3.42 15.48
C LEU A 671 17.87 1.91 15.24
N PRO A 672 17.68 1.32 14.04
CA PRO A 672 18.17 -0.02 13.75
C PRO A 672 19.68 -0.20 13.95
N ARG A 673 20.49 0.82 13.65
CA ARG A 673 21.93 0.81 13.98
C ARG A 673 22.18 0.78 15.50
N ASP A 674 21.37 1.51 16.26
CA ASP A 674 21.51 1.52 17.72
C ASP A 674 21.21 0.15 18.33
N VAL A 675 20.28 -0.63 17.75
CA VAL A 675 20.06 -2.04 18.13
C VAL A 675 21.35 -2.86 17.94
N ILE A 676 22.00 -2.73 16.79
CA ILE A 676 23.27 -3.45 16.51
C ILE A 676 24.34 -3.07 17.52
N ARG A 677 24.51 -1.77 17.79
CA ARG A 677 25.51 -1.27 18.75
C ARG A 677 25.25 -1.76 20.17
N LEU A 678 24.01 -1.69 20.63
CA LEU A 678 23.65 -2.19 21.96
C LEU A 678 23.86 -3.71 22.12
N MET A 679 23.71 -4.48 21.05
CA MET A 679 24.04 -5.90 21.04
C MET A 679 25.56 -6.17 21.05
N CYS A 680 26.37 -5.22 20.58
CA CYS A 680 27.83 -5.25 20.65
C CYS A 680 28.38 -4.60 21.93
N ASN A 681 27.52 -4.26 22.91
CA ASN A 681 27.84 -3.55 24.15
C ASN A 681 28.45 -2.14 23.93
N GLU A 682 28.08 -1.52 22.81
CA GLU A 682 28.42 -0.12 22.52
C GLU A 682 27.26 0.80 22.97
N THR A 683 27.54 2.09 23.10
CA THR A 683 26.51 3.09 23.41
C THR A 683 25.82 3.59 22.16
N ALA A 684 24.50 3.81 22.23
CA ALA A 684 23.76 4.52 21.19
C ALA A 684 24.27 5.98 21.07
N GLN A 685 24.26 6.53 19.86
CA GLN A 685 24.73 7.90 19.61
C GLN A 685 23.56 8.89 19.76
N GLU A 686 23.74 9.92 20.56
CA GLU A 686 22.87 11.11 20.53
C GLU A 686 23.14 11.88 19.23
N LYS A 687 22.06 12.26 18.53
CA LYS A 687 22.12 13.09 17.32
C LYS A 687 21.02 14.12 17.35
N THR A 688 21.29 15.28 16.75
CA THR A 688 20.28 16.29 16.49
C THR A 688 19.38 15.79 15.37
N LEU A 689 18.07 15.78 15.61
CA LEU A 689 17.07 15.40 14.62
C LEU A 689 16.83 16.55 13.64
N GLU A 690 16.77 16.23 12.37
CA GLU A 690 16.27 17.17 11.36
C GLU A 690 14.76 17.31 11.51
N SER A 691 14.26 18.55 11.62
CA SER A 691 12.84 18.88 11.66
C SER A 691 12.32 19.26 10.27
N ASP A 692 11.04 19.59 10.19
CA ASP A 692 10.38 20.10 8.99
C ASP A 692 10.42 19.15 7.78
N LEU A 693 10.32 17.84 8.07
CA LEU A 693 10.22 16.79 7.08
C LEU A 693 8.82 16.17 7.07
N ILE A 694 8.38 15.78 5.87
CA ILE A 694 7.19 14.97 5.63
C ILE A 694 7.61 13.64 5.04
N PHE A 695 7.13 12.58 5.63
CA PHE A 695 7.18 11.23 5.08
C PHE A 695 5.93 10.97 4.23
N THR A 696 6.12 10.48 3.01
CA THR A 696 5.05 9.99 2.15
C THR A 696 5.39 8.59 1.65
N ARG A 697 4.37 7.74 1.49
CA ARG A 697 4.53 6.38 0.98
C ARG A 697 3.87 6.23 -0.37
N SER A 698 4.59 5.65 -1.31
CA SER A 698 4.12 5.36 -2.66
C SER A 698 4.16 3.86 -2.90
N CYS A 699 3.19 3.33 -3.67
CA CYS A 699 3.31 1.96 -4.17
C CYS A 699 4.21 1.92 -5.39
N GLU A 700 4.95 0.83 -5.54
CA GLU A 700 5.75 0.53 -6.71
C GLU A 700 5.62 -0.94 -7.13
N GLU A 701 5.97 -1.25 -8.37
CA GLU A 701 6.09 -2.62 -8.85
C GLU A 701 7.55 -2.97 -9.06
N ILE A 702 7.92 -4.17 -8.60
CA ILE A 702 9.20 -4.80 -8.89
C ILE A 702 9.01 -6.00 -9.81
N SER A 703 9.97 -6.25 -10.69
CA SER A 703 9.92 -7.38 -11.63
C SER A 703 10.57 -8.61 -11.02
N VAL A 704 9.85 -9.72 -11.09
CA VAL A 704 10.30 -11.04 -10.64
C VAL A 704 10.05 -12.06 -11.76
N THR A 705 10.73 -13.19 -11.75
CA THR A 705 10.40 -14.30 -12.66
C THR A 705 9.49 -15.32 -11.97
N THR A 706 8.67 -16.04 -12.74
CA THR A 706 7.92 -17.17 -12.21
C THR A 706 8.83 -18.22 -11.57
N LEU A 707 10.05 -18.37 -12.10
CA LEU A 707 11.05 -19.28 -11.55
C LEU A 707 11.50 -18.85 -10.13
N SER A 708 11.69 -17.55 -9.90
CA SER A 708 12.06 -17.04 -8.57
C SER A 708 10.97 -17.30 -7.55
N LEU A 709 9.70 -17.05 -7.91
CA LEU A 709 8.55 -17.39 -7.06
C LEU A 709 8.47 -18.90 -6.78
N ALA A 710 8.59 -19.73 -7.83
CA ALA A 710 8.53 -21.17 -7.67
C ALA A 710 9.70 -21.71 -6.84
N ASN A 711 10.91 -21.20 -7.02
CA ASN A 711 12.08 -21.60 -6.23
C ASN A 711 11.87 -21.27 -4.75
N PHE A 712 11.40 -20.07 -4.43
CA PHE A 712 11.13 -19.72 -3.03
C PHE A 712 10.04 -20.59 -2.42
N ALA A 713 8.94 -20.81 -3.15
CA ALA A 713 7.84 -21.66 -2.67
C ALA A 713 8.28 -23.11 -2.42
N THR A 714 9.18 -23.67 -3.23
CA THR A 714 9.59 -25.09 -3.18
C THR A 714 10.85 -25.34 -2.38
N LYS A 715 11.87 -24.46 -2.51
CA LYS A 715 13.17 -24.63 -1.84
C LYS A 715 13.24 -23.90 -0.49
N GLY A 716 12.39 -22.91 -0.27
CA GLY A 716 12.36 -22.11 0.94
C GLY A 716 13.42 -21.03 1.07
N TYR A 717 14.20 -20.76 0.01
CA TYR A 717 15.19 -19.68 0.02
C TYR A 717 15.45 -19.08 -1.37
N ILE A 718 15.97 -17.85 -1.40
CA ILE A 718 16.47 -17.17 -2.60
C ILE A 718 17.84 -16.57 -2.28
N GLU A 719 18.81 -16.81 -3.13
CA GLU A 719 20.06 -16.07 -3.17
C GLU A 719 19.94 -14.96 -4.22
N HIS A 720 20.21 -13.73 -3.81
CA HIS A 720 20.23 -12.58 -4.69
C HIS A 720 21.64 -12.38 -5.25
N VAL A 721 21.97 -13.13 -6.30
CA VAL A 721 23.26 -13.04 -7.01
C VAL A 721 23.31 -11.81 -7.93
#